data_fe3658a272a0c3d0fd048d68dbead660
#
_entry.id   fe3658a272a0c3d0fd048d68dbead660
#
_cell.length_a   1.000
_cell.length_b   1.000
_cell.length_c   1.000
_cell.angle_alpha   90.00
_cell.angle_beta   90.00
_cell.angle_gamma   90.00
#
_symmetry.space_group_name_H-M   'P 1'
#
loop_
_entity.id
_entity.type
_entity.pdbx_description
1 polymer ?
#
loop_
_entity_poly.entity_id
_entity_poly.type
_entity_poly.pdbx_seq_one_letter_code
_entity_poly.pdbx_strand_id
1 'polypeptide(L)'
;MEKQIKIALAGNPNCGKTTLFNALTGSNQFVGNWPGVTVEKKEGKLKKHEDVVIMDLPGIYSLSPYTLEEVVARNYLIGERPDAILNIIDGTNLERNLYLTTQLTELGIPVVIAINMMDVVRKNGDQINTGELSRELGCPVVEISALKGTGVMEAAEAAVEAAKNGKTIPMHTFSGPVEHTIAHIEEAAVHTMPEEQQRWYAIKIFERDDKVLEKLSIPADVMQHIETDIQAAEKELDDDAESIITNERYVYIAEIIKGCYKQKRKGQLSASDKIDQIVTNRWLGLPIFALVMFLVYWIAMVAVGAPATDWANDGLFGDGWHLLGIGSKAYNEVNDEYTASLQAVEAFLGIEIDTEADDFDPSAVTAQMNGFTASSNATATVDVEDEETLAINTMTAYYDTIPEGADEDSTVGVTYVDAVAYLNENGFDAPDPADYGVWVPGVPVLVESGLESAGAADWLSGLILDGIVAGVGAVLGFVPQMLVLFLMLAFLEACGYMARIAFVLDRVFRKFGLSGKSFIPMLIGVGCCVPGIMASRTIENERDRRMTIMTTTFIPCGAKVPFIAMIAGAIFGGSAWVSTSAYFIGMAAIIISGIMLKKTKMFAGDPAPFVMELPAYHWPTLGNVLRSMWERGWSFIKKAGTIILLSTIFVWFTTYFGWVDGTFRMLDESEIDSSILAAIGGAICWIFKPLGWGNWQATVASITGLVAKENIVGTLGILYGGGDGTVYQNIAQAFTGITGYSFLVFNLLCAPCFAAIGAIKREMNNHKWTWFAIGYQCGFAYLVGLMINQFGNAFTGSLNIIGLIAALAALAMIIYMLVCPYKEATKLSAKV
;
A
#
# COMPACT_ATOMS: atom_id res chain seq x y z
N MET A 1 36.33 39.64 8.08
CA MET A 1 35.81 38.39 7.53
C MET A 1 35.10 38.77 6.26
N GLU A 2 35.57 38.29 5.12
CA GLU A 2 34.84 38.46 3.87
C GLU A 2 33.48 37.79 4.01
N LYS A 3 32.42 38.44 3.59
CA LYS A 3 31.05 37.93 3.69
C LYS A 3 30.94 36.66 2.81
N GLN A 4 30.66 35.54 3.40
CA GLN A 4 30.46 34.28 2.68
C GLN A 4 29.23 34.41 1.76
N ILE A 5 29.40 34.13 0.47
CA ILE A 5 28.33 34.15 -0.51
C ILE A 5 27.55 32.84 -0.43
N LYS A 6 26.24 32.90 -0.29
CA LYS A 6 25.33 31.75 -0.29
C LYS A 6 24.53 31.68 -1.58
N ILE A 7 24.68 30.60 -2.33
CA ILE A 7 23.92 30.34 -3.55
C ILE A 7 22.96 29.17 -3.32
N ALA A 8 21.68 29.39 -3.56
CA ALA A 8 20.70 28.34 -3.53
C ALA A 8 20.61 27.62 -4.89
N LEU A 9 20.74 26.30 -4.90
CA LEU A 9 20.51 25.49 -6.09
C LEU A 9 19.04 25.02 -6.09
N ALA A 10 18.23 25.58 -6.98
CA ALA A 10 16.82 25.27 -7.16
C ALA A 10 16.56 24.54 -8.47
N GLY A 11 15.44 23.85 -8.58
CA GLY A 11 15.00 23.21 -9.82
C GLY A 11 13.99 22.11 -9.59
N ASN A 12 13.31 21.70 -10.65
CA ASN A 12 12.32 20.66 -10.62
C ASN A 12 12.93 19.29 -10.28
N PRO A 13 12.17 18.33 -9.76
CA PRO A 13 12.61 16.95 -9.65
C PRO A 13 13.06 16.43 -11.03
N ASN A 14 14.12 15.64 -11.05
CA ASN A 14 14.72 15.01 -12.24
C ASN A 14 15.38 15.94 -13.29
N CYS A 15 15.46 17.25 -13.07
CA CYS A 15 16.17 18.16 -13.96
C CYS A 15 17.70 18.01 -13.95
N GLY A 16 18.26 17.12 -13.09
CA GLY A 16 19.69 16.89 -12.97
C GLY A 16 20.37 17.68 -11.84
N LYS A 17 19.60 18.21 -10.88
CA LYS A 17 20.08 19.05 -9.78
C LYS A 17 21.18 18.40 -8.95
N THR A 18 20.98 17.16 -8.49
CA THR A 18 22.01 16.43 -7.70
C THR A 18 23.28 16.18 -8.51
N THR A 19 23.18 15.92 -9.81
CA THR A 19 24.33 15.77 -10.70
C THR A 19 25.12 17.08 -10.80
N LEU A 20 24.42 18.20 -10.97
CA LEU A 20 25.03 19.53 -11.00
C LEU A 20 25.68 19.87 -9.65
N PHE A 21 25.00 19.64 -8.53
CA PHE A 21 25.54 19.87 -7.19
C PHE A 21 26.86 19.12 -6.96
N ASN A 22 26.88 17.81 -7.29
CA ASN A 22 28.08 16.99 -7.18
C ASN A 22 29.20 17.45 -8.09
N ALA A 23 28.90 17.92 -9.30
CA ALA A 23 29.87 18.46 -10.22
C ALA A 23 30.51 19.76 -9.69
N LEU A 24 29.72 20.62 -9.06
CA LEU A 24 30.16 21.91 -8.50
C LEU A 24 30.94 21.78 -7.20
N THR A 25 30.51 20.91 -6.28
CA THR A 25 31.08 20.82 -4.92
C THR A 25 32.11 19.70 -4.75
N GLY A 26 32.00 18.62 -5.52
CA GLY A 26 32.91 17.46 -5.41
C GLY A 26 32.68 16.70 -4.08
N SER A 27 33.81 16.38 -3.37
CA SER A 27 33.79 15.66 -2.10
C SER A 27 33.51 16.54 -0.87
N ASN A 28 33.51 17.84 -1.01
CA ASN A 28 33.36 18.81 0.08
C ASN A 28 31.89 19.12 0.35
N GLN A 29 31.16 18.13 0.83
CA GLN A 29 29.73 18.22 1.09
C GLN A 29 29.41 17.92 2.55
N PHE A 30 28.47 18.66 3.11
CA PHE A 30 27.83 18.35 4.37
C PHE A 30 26.40 17.86 4.10
N VAL A 31 26.03 16.72 4.68
CA VAL A 31 24.71 16.11 4.55
C VAL A 31 24.07 16.00 5.93
N GLY A 32 22.87 16.52 6.07
CA GLY A 32 22.08 16.46 7.29
C GLY A 32 20.59 16.54 6.96
N ASN A 33 19.77 16.86 7.95
CA ASN A 33 18.34 17.12 7.71
C ASN A 33 18.02 18.59 7.99
N TRP A 34 17.02 19.11 7.31
CA TRP A 34 16.47 20.43 7.63
C TRP A 34 15.89 20.44 9.04
N PRO A 35 16.02 21.52 9.81
CA PRO A 35 15.53 21.59 11.19
C PRO A 35 14.04 21.26 11.29
N GLY A 36 13.72 20.29 12.14
CA GLY A 36 12.33 19.91 12.45
C GLY A 36 11.61 19.04 11.39
N VAL A 37 12.29 18.64 10.31
CA VAL A 37 11.72 17.82 9.23
C VAL A 37 12.68 16.73 8.78
N THR A 38 12.14 15.70 8.09
CA THR A 38 12.91 14.57 7.57
C THR A 38 13.50 14.80 6.17
N VAL A 39 13.43 16.03 5.68
CA VAL A 39 13.96 16.42 4.35
C VAL A 39 15.47 16.58 4.43
N GLU A 40 16.17 15.97 3.49
CA GLU A 40 17.64 16.00 3.45
C GLU A 40 18.15 17.40 3.08
N LYS A 41 19.13 17.89 3.84
CA LYS A 41 19.85 19.15 3.62
C LYS A 41 21.26 18.83 3.13
N LYS A 42 21.63 19.38 1.98
CA LYS A 42 23.00 19.28 1.44
C LYS A 42 23.59 20.67 1.22
N GLU A 43 24.76 20.88 1.72
CA GLU A 43 25.55 22.10 1.47
C GLU A 43 26.97 21.74 1.12
N GLY A 44 27.61 22.54 0.27
CA GLY A 44 28.98 22.31 -0.14
C GLY A 44 29.67 23.57 -0.65
N LYS A 45 30.97 23.60 -0.53
CA LYS A 45 31.77 24.71 -1.06
C LYS A 45 31.96 24.57 -2.57
N LEU A 46 31.86 25.68 -3.28
CA LEU A 46 32.10 25.71 -4.72
C LEU A 46 33.58 25.46 -5.02
N LYS A 47 33.86 24.59 -5.98
CA LYS A 47 35.23 24.38 -6.48
C LYS A 47 35.81 25.71 -6.97
N LYS A 48 37.06 25.98 -6.64
CA LYS A 48 37.80 27.24 -6.92
C LYS A 48 37.35 28.51 -6.19
N HIS A 49 36.30 28.45 -5.38
CA HIS A 49 35.79 29.58 -4.58
C HIS A 49 35.50 29.11 -3.16
N GLU A 50 36.44 29.24 -2.24
CA GLU A 50 36.27 28.78 -0.86
C GLU A 50 35.31 29.65 -0.03
N ASP A 51 35.02 30.85 -0.48
CA ASP A 51 34.13 31.84 0.07
C ASP A 51 32.67 31.67 -0.36
N VAL A 52 32.38 30.72 -1.29
CA VAL A 52 31.04 30.47 -1.84
C VAL A 52 30.53 29.13 -1.39
N VAL A 53 29.33 29.13 -0.79
CA VAL A 53 28.61 27.94 -0.36
C VAL A 53 27.37 27.74 -1.22
N ILE A 54 27.24 26.53 -1.76
CA ILE A 54 26.06 26.11 -2.49
C ILE A 54 25.17 25.30 -1.57
N MET A 55 23.89 25.68 -1.48
CA MET A 55 22.84 24.98 -0.75
C MET A 55 21.96 24.23 -1.74
N ASP A 56 21.94 22.90 -1.67
CA ASP A 56 21.03 22.08 -2.50
C ASP A 56 19.63 22.09 -1.89
N LEU A 57 18.67 22.76 -2.52
CA LEU A 57 17.29 22.74 -2.11
C LEU A 57 16.61 21.43 -2.58
N PRO A 58 15.56 20.97 -1.90
CA PRO A 58 14.73 19.87 -2.42
C PRO A 58 14.25 20.15 -3.85
N GLY A 59 14.03 19.10 -4.64
CA GLY A 59 13.38 19.26 -5.96
C GLY A 59 11.91 19.61 -5.78
N ILE A 60 11.51 20.76 -6.33
CA ILE A 60 10.16 21.30 -6.17
C ILE A 60 9.58 21.71 -7.52
N TYR A 61 8.27 21.69 -7.63
CA TYR A 61 7.56 22.18 -8.83
C TYR A 61 7.03 23.60 -8.65
N SER A 62 6.81 24.01 -7.41
CA SER A 62 6.20 25.27 -7.04
C SER A 62 6.71 25.73 -5.67
N LEU A 63 6.58 27.02 -5.36
CA LEU A 63 6.76 27.58 -4.03
C LEU A 63 5.46 27.58 -3.19
N SER A 64 4.41 26.94 -3.68
CA SER A 64 3.17 26.73 -2.93
C SER A 64 3.37 25.67 -1.84
N PRO A 65 2.75 25.81 -0.65
CA PRO A 65 3.07 24.97 0.51
C PRO A 65 2.32 23.60 0.52
N TYR A 66 2.30 22.90 -0.61
CA TYR A 66 1.61 21.61 -0.73
C TYR A 66 2.41 20.42 -0.21
N THR A 67 3.74 20.45 -0.36
CA THR A 67 4.64 19.39 0.08
C THR A 67 5.60 19.90 1.17
N LEU A 68 6.19 18.98 1.95
CA LEU A 68 7.21 19.35 2.95
C LEU A 68 8.45 19.93 2.27
N GLU A 69 8.82 19.41 1.13
CA GLU A 69 9.94 19.83 0.30
C GLU A 69 9.73 21.28 -0.17
N GLU A 70 8.54 21.61 -0.64
CA GLU A 70 8.16 22.97 -1.08
C GLU A 70 8.13 23.95 0.10
N VAL A 71 7.61 23.51 1.24
CA VAL A 71 7.63 24.32 2.48
C VAL A 71 9.07 24.62 2.92
N VAL A 72 9.97 23.64 2.87
CA VAL A 72 11.37 23.80 3.25
C VAL A 72 12.08 24.76 2.30
N ALA A 73 11.97 24.56 0.99
CA ALA A 73 12.58 25.40 -0.03
C ALA A 73 12.08 26.85 0.08
N ARG A 74 10.77 27.03 0.22
CA ARG A 74 10.12 28.34 0.40
C ARG A 74 10.61 29.06 1.65
N ASN A 75 10.62 28.37 2.79
CA ASN A 75 11.05 28.96 4.06
C ASN A 75 12.51 29.38 4.03
N TYR A 76 13.36 28.59 3.35
CA TYR A 76 14.76 28.95 3.15
C TYR A 76 14.93 30.18 2.26
N LEU A 77 14.26 30.20 1.10
CA LEU A 77 14.35 31.31 0.14
C LEU A 77 13.83 32.64 0.72
N ILE A 78 12.75 32.61 1.49
CA ILE A 78 12.12 33.79 2.08
C ILE A 78 12.80 34.21 3.39
N GLY A 79 13.18 33.23 4.23
CA GLY A 79 13.72 33.49 5.59
C GLY A 79 15.21 33.74 5.58
N GLU A 80 16.00 32.89 4.94
CA GLU A 80 17.48 33.02 4.89
C GLU A 80 17.94 33.95 3.77
N ARG A 81 17.13 34.15 2.71
CA ARG A 81 17.44 34.97 1.53
C ARG A 81 18.86 34.78 1.01
N PRO A 82 19.18 33.73 0.27
CA PRO A 82 20.49 33.52 -0.32
C PRO A 82 20.89 34.72 -1.20
N ASP A 83 22.18 34.91 -1.40
CA ASP A 83 22.70 36.04 -2.21
C ASP A 83 22.41 35.85 -3.72
N ALA A 84 22.21 34.59 -4.19
CA ALA A 84 21.69 34.27 -5.53
C ALA A 84 21.02 32.90 -5.58
N ILE A 85 20.21 32.67 -6.62
CA ILE A 85 19.59 31.40 -6.95
C ILE A 85 20.15 30.90 -8.27
N LEU A 86 20.72 29.69 -8.28
CA LEU A 86 21.05 28.94 -9.50
C LEU A 86 19.91 27.97 -9.78
N ASN A 87 19.04 28.33 -10.72
CA ASN A 87 17.89 27.52 -11.08
C ASN A 87 18.23 26.60 -12.26
N ILE A 88 18.24 25.28 -12.02
CA ILE A 88 18.47 24.30 -13.07
C ILE A 88 17.13 23.85 -13.67
N ILE A 89 17.02 23.95 -15.00
CA ILE A 89 15.85 23.57 -15.77
C ILE A 89 16.19 22.50 -16.82
N ASP A 90 15.25 21.62 -17.11
CA ASP A 90 15.35 20.61 -18.14
C ASP A 90 14.98 21.23 -19.51
N GLY A 91 15.96 21.32 -20.41
CA GLY A 91 15.77 21.85 -21.75
C GLY A 91 14.83 21.01 -22.64
N THR A 92 14.59 19.76 -22.29
CA THR A 92 13.64 18.89 -23.01
C THR A 92 12.18 19.14 -22.61
N ASN A 93 11.96 19.75 -21.43
CA ASN A 93 10.65 20.07 -20.84
C ASN A 93 10.59 21.52 -20.35
N LEU A 94 10.89 22.45 -21.24
CA LEU A 94 11.08 23.84 -20.87
C LEU A 94 9.83 24.48 -20.22
N GLU A 95 8.65 24.26 -20.81
CA GLU A 95 7.38 24.85 -20.38
C GLU A 95 7.12 24.65 -18.89
N ARG A 96 7.24 23.45 -18.44
CA ARG A 96 6.96 23.10 -17.04
C ARG A 96 8.01 23.62 -16.07
N ASN A 97 9.29 23.59 -16.49
CA ASN A 97 10.38 24.06 -15.63
C ASN A 97 10.32 25.59 -15.45
N LEU A 98 9.81 26.31 -16.43
CA LEU A 98 9.61 27.76 -16.37
C LEU A 98 8.55 28.17 -15.33
N TYR A 99 7.62 27.30 -14.96
CA TYR A 99 6.64 27.61 -13.91
C TYR A 99 7.29 27.90 -12.55
N LEU A 100 8.23 27.07 -12.13
CA LEU A 100 9.02 27.36 -10.92
C LEU A 100 9.92 28.59 -11.14
N THR A 101 10.49 28.74 -12.33
CA THR A 101 11.34 29.89 -12.67
C THR A 101 10.63 31.22 -12.51
N THR A 102 9.38 31.36 -12.97
CA THR A 102 8.57 32.57 -12.78
C THR A 102 8.38 32.91 -11.31
N GLN A 103 8.12 31.92 -10.47
CA GLN A 103 7.97 32.13 -9.03
C GLN A 103 9.28 32.52 -8.32
N LEU A 104 10.43 31.98 -8.79
CA LEU A 104 11.74 32.34 -8.27
C LEU A 104 12.13 33.77 -8.63
N THR A 105 11.79 34.22 -9.85
CA THR A 105 12.04 35.62 -10.26
C THR A 105 11.18 36.62 -9.49
N GLU A 106 9.99 36.23 -9.06
CA GLU A 106 9.10 37.07 -8.24
C GLU A 106 9.67 37.38 -6.84
N LEU A 107 10.59 36.54 -6.32
CA LEU A 107 11.20 36.75 -4.99
C LEU A 107 12.15 37.94 -4.89
N GLY A 108 12.56 38.54 -6.03
CA GLY A 108 13.52 39.63 -6.07
C GLY A 108 14.95 39.23 -5.64
N ILE A 109 15.27 37.94 -5.57
CA ILE A 109 16.61 37.42 -5.36
C ILE A 109 17.27 37.26 -6.74
N PRO A 110 18.59 37.58 -6.92
CA PRO A 110 19.25 37.35 -8.19
C PRO A 110 19.15 35.91 -8.68
N VAL A 111 18.58 35.66 -9.86
CA VAL A 111 18.39 34.33 -10.44
C VAL A 111 19.28 34.14 -11.64
N VAL A 112 19.93 33.00 -11.76
CA VAL A 112 20.62 32.53 -12.96
C VAL A 112 20.00 31.19 -13.38
N ILE A 113 19.68 31.05 -14.65
CA ILE A 113 19.06 29.84 -15.20
C ILE A 113 20.12 28.99 -15.86
N ALA A 114 20.25 27.73 -15.46
CA ALA A 114 21.07 26.73 -16.10
C ALA A 114 20.21 25.74 -16.87
N ILE A 115 20.19 25.83 -18.21
CA ILE A 115 19.42 24.89 -19.05
C ILE A 115 20.22 23.61 -19.21
N ASN A 116 19.79 22.56 -18.57
CA ASN A 116 20.44 21.25 -18.62
C ASN A 116 19.92 20.39 -19.78
N MET A 117 20.60 19.28 -20.04
CA MET A 117 20.30 18.33 -21.12
C MET A 117 20.36 18.94 -22.53
N MET A 118 21.17 19.99 -22.73
CA MET A 118 21.34 20.62 -24.02
C MET A 118 21.94 19.68 -25.07
N ASP A 119 22.67 18.66 -24.67
CA ASP A 119 23.13 17.61 -25.56
C ASP A 119 21.97 16.76 -26.11
N VAL A 120 20.92 16.53 -25.33
CA VAL A 120 19.71 15.83 -25.76
C VAL A 120 18.86 16.72 -26.68
N VAL A 121 18.67 18.01 -26.32
CA VAL A 121 17.95 18.99 -27.13
C VAL A 121 18.58 19.09 -28.52
N ARG A 122 19.91 19.22 -28.58
CA ARG A 122 20.64 19.29 -29.85
C ARG A 122 20.59 17.99 -30.66
N LYS A 123 20.64 16.83 -30.00
CA LYS A 123 20.47 15.52 -30.63
C LYS A 123 19.08 15.35 -31.25
N ASN A 124 18.04 15.89 -30.64
CA ASN A 124 16.66 15.90 -31.17
C ASN A 124 16.51 16.89 -32.34
N GLY A 125 17.48 17.81 -32.51
CA GLY A 125 17.47 18.86 -33.53
C GLY A 125 16.63 20.07 -33.15
N ASP A 126 16.23 20.17 -31.88
CA ASP A 126 15.52 21.32 -31.34
C ASP A 126 16.47 22.47 -31.03
N GLN A 127 15.96 23.67 -31.02
CA GLN A 127 16.75 24.91 -30.80
C GLN A 127 16.05 25.76 -29.71
N ILE A 128 16.84 26.18 -28.72
CA ILE A 128 16.41 27.13 -27.69
C ILE A 128 17.21 28.43 -27.90
N ASN A 129 16.52 29.53 -28.04
CA ASN A 129 17.16 30.86 -28.11
C ASN A 129 17.35 31.40 -26.69
N THR A 130 18.53 31.11 -26.12
CA THR A 130 18.87 31.50 -24.74
C THR A 130 18.97 33.00 -24.55
N GLY A 131 19.35 33.76 -25.61
CA GLY A 131 19.41 35.23 -25.55
C GLY A 131 18.02 35.89 -25.45
N GLU A 132 17.03 35.35 -26.16
CA GLU A 132 15.63 35.80 -26.06
C GLU A 132 15.02 35.39 -24.75
N LEU A 133 15.25 34.15 -24.33
CA LEU A 133 14.78 33.65 -23.02
C LEU A 133 15.33 34.49 -21.85
N SER A 134 16.61 34.87 -21.93
CA SER A 134 17.24 35.75 -20.92
C SER A 134 16.59 37.14 -20.87
N ARG A 135 16.22 37.68 -22.02
CA ARG A 135 15.55 38.99 -22.11
C ARG A 135 14.15 38.96 -21.56
N GLU A 136 13.36 37.93 -21.92
CA GLU A 136 11.99 37.78 -21.47
C GLU A 136 11.86 37.47 -19.96
N LEU A 137 12.82 36.73 -19.40
CA LEU A 137 12.83 36.38 -17.96
C LEU A 137 13.61 37.39 -17.10
N GLY A 138 14.34 38.34 -17.71
CA GLY A 138 15.10 39.34 -16.97
C GLY A 138 16.31 38.80 -16.20
N CYS A 139 16.82 37.61 -16.53
CA CYS A 139 17.92 36.96 -15.81
C CYS A 139 18.88 36.23 -16.77
N PRO A 140 20.19 36.03 -16.39
CA PRO A 140 21.13 35.31 -17.17
C PRO A 140 20.75 33.86 -17.43
N VAL A 141 20.94 33.38 -18.64
CA VAL A 141 20.67 31.98 -19.05
C VAL A 141 21.94 31.34 -19.59
N VAL A 142 22.31 30.18 -19.02
CA VAL A 142 23.53 29.42 -19.41
C VAL A 142 23.13 28.02 -19.84
N GLU A 143 23.67 27.57 -20.97
CA GLU A 143 23.49 26.20 -21.44
C GLU A 143 24.45 25.24 -20.76
N ILE A 144 23.92 24.14 -20.19
CA ILE A 144 24.76 23.13 -19.53
C ILE A 144 24.40 21.70 -19.97
N SER A 145 25.36 20.81 -19.74
CA SER A 145 25.09 19.36 -19.63
C SER A 145 25.78 18.86 -18.36
N ALA A 146 25.04 18.73 -17.30
CA ALA A 146 25.53 18.31 -15.98
C ALA A 146 26.21 16.93 -16.04
N LEU A 147 25.69 16.03 -16.90
CA LEU A 147 26.27 14.68 -17.09
C LEU A 147 27.63 14.72 -17.78
N LYS A 148 27.82 15.61 -18.76
CA LYS A 148 29.07 15.76 -19.51
C LYS A 148 30.02 16.79 -18.89
N GLY A 149 29.56 17.53 -17.90
CA GLY A 149 30.34 18.58 -17.25
C GLY A 149 30.54 19.85 -18.05
N THR A 150 29.85 20.02 -19.20
CA THR A 150 29.97 21.22 -20.05
C THR A 150 29.10 22.35 -19.52
N GLY A 151 29.61 23.60 -19.50
CA GLY A 151 28.90 24.80 -19.04
C GLY A 151 28.68 24.90 -17.53
N VAL A 152 29.06 23.87 -16.76
CA VAL A 152 28.80 23.79 -15.33
C VAL A 152 29.45 24.90 -14.51
N MET A 153 30.73 25.15 -14.77
CA MET A 153 31.49 26.22 -14.08
C MET A 153 31.06 27.60 -14.55
N GLU A 154 30.70 27.76 -15.82
CA GLU A 154 30.19 29.02 -16.37
C GLU A 154 28.87 29.43 -15.67
N ALA A 155 27.98 28.47 -15.44
CA ALA A 155 26.73 28.72 -14.70
C ALA A 155 26.98 29.11 -13.21
N ALA A 156 27.99 28.48 -12.58
CA ALA A 156 28.37 28.84 -11.21
C ALA A 156 29.01 30.23 -11.12
N GLU A 157 29.90 30.58 -12.07
CA GLU A 157 30.52 31.91 -12.13
C GLU A 157 29.47 32.99 -12.40
N ALA A 158 28.54 32.75 -13.31
CA ALA A 158 27.39 33.64 -13.54
C ALA A 158 26.54 33.85 -12.26
N ALA A 159 26.33 32.80 -11.46
CA ALA A 159 25.62 32.90 -10.20
C ALA A 159 26.42 33.69 -9.15
N VAL A 160 27.73 33.55 -9.10
CA VAL A 160 28.61 34.36 -8.21
C VAL A 160 28.61 35.83 -8.62
N GLU A 161 28.63 36.11 -9.92
CA GLU A 161 28.54 37.45 -10.42
C GLU A 161 27.18 38.10 -10.14
N ALA A 162 26.11 37.37 -10.36
CA ALA A 162 24.76 37.80 -10.01
C ALA A 162 24.60 38.10 -8.49
N ALA A 163 25.22 37.28 -7.65
CA ALA A 163 25.22 37.47 -6.18
C ALA A 163 25.91 38.78 -5.75
N LYS A 164 26.92 39.24 -6.53
CA LYS A 164 27.65 40.47 -6.20
C LYS A 164 26.98 41.74 -6.71
N ASN A 165 26.40 41.71 -7.89
CA ASN A 165 26.00 42.89 -8.63
C ASN A 165 24.56 42.84 -9.17
N GLY A 166 23.87 41.67 -9.03
CA GLY A 166 22.61 41.42 -9.71
C GLY A 166 21.39 41.83 -8.91
N LYS A 167 20.35 42.22 -9.61
CA LYS A 167 18.96 42.24 -9.13
C LYS A 167 18.11 41.57 -10.22
N THR A 168 17.20 40.70 -9.83
CA THR A 168 16.20 40.16 -10.75
C THR A 168 14.89 40.92 -10.53
N ILE A 169 14.37 41.53 -11.58
CA ILE A 169 13.08 42.21 -11.57
C ILE A 169 12.13 41.33 -12.39
N PRO A 170 10.97 40.92 -11.82
CA PRO A 170 9.97 40.16 -12.59
C PRO A 170 9.53 40.95 -13.82
N MET A 171 9.64 40.34 -14.99
CA MET A 171 9.28 41.01 -16.28
C MET A 171 7.84 40.70 -16.69
N HIS A 172 7.19 39.75 -16.03
CA HIS A 172 5.82 39.36 -16.40
C HIS A 172 4.78 40.28 -15.79
N THR A 173 3.77 40.58 -16.60
CA THR A 173 2.53 41.24 -16.19
C THR A 173 1.38 40.28 -16.41
N PHE A 174 0.40 40.28 -15.52
CA PHE A 174 -0.80 39.45 -15.61
C PHE A 174 -1.89 40.17 -16.46
N SER A 175 -3.02 39.51 -16.68
CA SER A 175 -4.17 40.14 -17.33
C SER A 175 -4.64 41.38 -16.58
N GLY A 176 -5.30 42.33 -17.27
CA GLY A 176 -5.70 43.63 -16.72
C GLY A 176 -6.42 43.57 -15.36
N PRO A 177 -7.45 42.74 -15.18
CA PRO A 177 -8.17 42.63 -13.90
C PRO A 177 -7.26 42.13 -12.76
N VAL A 178 -6.40 41.16 -13.05
CA VAL A 178 -5.49 40.54 -12.04
C VAL A 178 -4.40 41.55 -11.68
N GLU A 179 -3.77 42.17 -12.69
CA GLU A 179 -2.70 43.16 -12.47
C GLU A 179 -3.20 44.37 -11.67
N HIS A 180 -4.39 44.85 -11.97
CA HIS A 180 -5.02 45.95 -11.25
C HIS A 180 -5.23 45.60 -9.77
N THR A 181 -5.75 44.39 -9.48
CA THR A 181 -5.95 43.94 -8.10
C THR A 181 -4.62 43.76 -7.37
N ILE A 182 -3.58 43.21 -8.02
CA ILE A 182 -2.26 43.07 -7.44
C ILE A 182 -1.63 44.43 -7.11
N ALA A 183 -1.73 45.42 -8.03
CA ALA A 183 -1.23 46.77 -7.77
C ALA A 183 -1.95 47.45 -6.59
N HIS A 184 -3.27 47.25 -6.43
CA HIS A 184 -4.00 47.72 -5.25
C HIS A 184 -3.51 47.05 -3.97
N ILE A 185 -3.22 45.75 -4.02
CA ILE A 185 -2.68 45.03 -2.84
C ILE A 185 -1.28 45.52 -2.50
N GLU A 186 -0.43 45.79 -3.52
CA GLU A 186 0.91 46.35 -3.31
C GLU A 186 0.85 47.68 -2.56
N GLU A 187 -0.06 48.61 -3.03
CA GLU A 187 -0.22 49.90 -2.43
C GLU A 187 -0.86 49.83 -1.02
N ALA A 188 -1.88 49.00 -0.82
CA ALA A 188 -2.66 48.97 0.40
C ALA A 188 -2.00 48.19 1.54
N ALA A 189 -1.29 47.08 1.22
CA ALA A 189 -0.85 46.14 2.27
C ALA A 189 0.68 46.00 2.40
N VAL A 190 1.45 46.19 1.33
CA VAL A 190 2.88 45.84 1.32
C VAL A 190 3.81 46.98 0.86
N HIS A 191 3.32 48.20 0.65
CA HIS A 191 4.11 49.37 0.20
C HIS A 191 5.28 49.71 1.15
N THR A 192 5.20 49.30 2.42
CA THR A 192 6.28 49.54 3.42
C THR A 192 7.41 48.52 3.29
N MET A 193 7.26 47.49 2.49
CA MET A 193 8.28 46.50 2.25
C MET A 193 9.28 46.93 1.16
N PRO A 194 10.47 46.29 1.09
CA PRO A 194 11.39 46.50 -0.03
C PRO A 194 10.68 46.23 -1.36
N GLU A 195 10.89 47.12 -2.34
CA GLU A 195 10.24 47.09 -3.66
C GLU A 195 10.35 45.72 -4.36
N GLU A 196 11.51 45.06 -4.19
CA GLU A 196 11.78 43.74 -4.77
C GLU A 196 10.90 42.61 -4.17
N GLN A 197 10.25 42.84 -3.01
CA GLN A 197 9.44 41.85 -2.32
C GLN A 197 7.94 42.09 -2.48
N GLN A 198 7.55 43.30 -2.79
CA GLN A 198 6.13 43.73 -2.81
C GLN A 198 5.30 42.83 -3.74
N ARG A 199 5.81 42.59 -4.95
CA ARG A 199 5.12 41.76 -5.95
C ARG A 199 4.80 40.34 -5.44
N TRP A 200 5.77 39.67 -4.87
CA TRP A 200 5.59 38.31 -4.38
C TRP A 200 4.57 38.25 -3.23
N TYR A 201 4.65 39.20 -2.29
CA TYR A 201 3.70 39.26 -1.19
C TYR A 201 2.29 39.61 -1.67
N ALA A 202 2.15 40.51 -2.62
CA ALA A 202 0.87 40.88 -3.21
C ALA A 202 0.19 39.68 -3.91
N ILE A 203 0.96 38.93 -4.69
CA ILE A 203 0.46 37.70 -5.33
C ILE A 203 0.01 36.69 -4.27
N LYS A 204 0.78 36.51 -3.17
CA LYS A 204 0.42 35.58 -2.10
C LYS A 204 -0.80 36.04 -1.28
N ILE A 205 -1.02 37.33 -1.14
CA ILE A 205 -2.25 37.87 -0.54
C ILE A 205 -3.42 37.60 -1.48
N PHE A 206 -3.26 37.82 -2.79
CA PHE A 206 -4.28 37.49 -3.79
C PHE A 206 -4.67 36.00 -3.75
N GLU A 207 -3.68 35.11 -3.65
CA GLU A 207 -3.89 33.65 -3.50
C GLU A 207 -4.45 33.25 -2.11
N ARG A 208 -4.61 34.20 -1.15
CA ARG A 208 -5.04 33.96 0.25
C ARG A 208 -4.13 32.99 1.01
N ASP A 209 -2.81 33.07 0.81
CA ASP A 209 -1.86 32.19 1.49
C ASP A 209 -1.81 32.42 3.01
N ASP A 210 -2.38 31.48 3.76
CA ASP A 210 -2.49 31.58 5.23
C ASP A 210 -1.18 31.85 5.95
N LYS A 211 -0.07 31.24 5.49
CA LYS A 211 1.24 31.37 6.12
C LYS A 211 1.86 32.75 5.90
N VAL A 212 1.54 33.38 4.78
CA VAL A 212 1.95 34.75 4.50
C VAL A 212 1.09 35.72 5.31
N LEU A 213 -0.21 35.50 5.34
CA LEU A 213 -1.15 36.33 6.10
C LEU A 213 -0.88 36.30 7.60
N GLU A 214 -0.45 35.15 8.14
CA GLU A 214 -0.04 35.04 9.56
C GLU A 214 1.19 35.89 9.92
N LYS A 215 2.07 36.15 8.96
CA LYS A 215 3.28 36.98 9.15
C LYS A 215 3.03 38.45 8.94
N LEU A 216 1.99 38.80 8.18
CA LEU A 216 1.64 40.18 7.88
C LEU A 216 0.58 40.69 8.85
N SER A 217 0.86 41.84 9.49
CA SER A 217 -0.10 42.50 10.39
C SER A 217 -0.93 43.50 9.60
N ILE A 218 -1.81 43.01 8.72
CA ILE A 218 -2.65 43.86 7.87
C ILE A 218 -3.88 44.30 8.69
N PRO A 219 -4.25 45.63 8.71
CA PRO A 219 -5.46 46.12 9.36
C PRO A 219 -6.74 45.47 8.76
N ALA A 220 -7.75 45.25 9.57
CA ALA A 220 -8.97 44.54 9.19
C ALA A 220 -9.79 45.26 8.11
N ASP A 221 -9.80 46.55 8.10
CA ASP A 221 -10.44 47.39 7.06
C ASP A 221 -9.74 47.26 5.71
N VAL A 222 -8.41 47.26 5.71
CA VAL A 222 -7.61 47.04 4.50
C VAL A 222 -7.83 45.61 3.97
N MET A 223 -7.84 44.60 4.83
CA MET A 223 -8.14 43.21 4.43
C MET A 223 -9.53 43.07 3.81
N GLN A 224 -10.53 43.77 4.35
CA GLN A 224 -11.89 43.74 3.79
C GLN A 224 -11.96 44.40 2.40
N HIS A 225 -11.19 45.43 2.19
CA HIS A 225 -11.12 46.11 0.88
C HIS A 225 -10.44 45.20 -0.15
N ILE A 226 -9.28 44.66 0.17
CA ILE A 226 -8.54 43.70 -0.67
C ILE A 226 -9.41 42.49 -1.03
N GLU A 227 -10.14 41.94 -0.04
CA GLU A 227 -11.03 40.79 -0.31
C GLU A 227 -12.14 41.12 -1.30
N THR A 228 -12.64 42.37 -1.29
CA THR A 228 -13.65 42.82 -2.24
C THR A 228 -13.10 42.89 -3.67
N ASP A 229 -11.84 43.36 -3.81
CA ASP A 229 -11.16 43.44 -5.11
C ASP A 229 -10.83 42.05 -5.65
N ILE A 230 -10.37 41.11 -4.79
CA ILE A 230 -10.13 39.70 -5.19
C ILE A 230 -11.44 39.04 -5.65
N GLN A 231 -12.54 39.20 -4.89
CA GLN A 231 -13.86 38.65 -5.31
C GLN A 231 -14.39 39.27 -6.62
N ALA A 232 -14.06 40.50 -6.90
CA ALA A 232 -14.42 41.13 -8.19
C ALA A 232 -13.65 40.47 -9.36
N ALA A 233 -12.36 40.22 -9.15
CA ALA A 233 -11.52 39.50 -10.14
C ALA A 233 -11.95 38.04 -10.32
N GLU A 234 -12.24 37.30 -9.25
CA GLU A 234 -12.75 35.91 -9.29
C GLU A 234 -14.08 35.84 -10.05
N LYS A 235 -14.97 36.80 -9.83
CA LYS A 235 -16.27 36.87 -10.54
C LYS A 235 -16.10 37.20 -12.00
N GLU A 236 -15.15 38.05 -12.36
CA GLU A 236 -14.91 38.44 -13.76
C GLU A 236 -14.30 37.31 -14.58
N LEU A 237 -13.39 36.50 -13.95
CA LEU A 237 -12.66 35.41 -14.59
C LEU A 237 -13.31 34.05 -14.38
N ASP A 238 -14.40 33.97 -13.61
CA ASP A 238 -15.16 32.72 -13.29
C ASP A 238 -14.29 31.58 -12.73
N ASP A 239 -13.29 31.94 -11.92
CA ASP A 239 -12.38 30.95 -11.31
C ASP A 239 -11.90 31.43 -9.91
N ASP A 240 -11.31 30.54 -9.11
CA ASP A 240 -10.73 30.91 -7.82
C ASP A 240 -9.37 31.61 -7.97
N ALA A 241 -8.97 32.39 -6.97
CA ALA A 241 -7.78 33.23 -7.00
C ALA A 241 -6.48 32.46 -7.29
N GLU A 242 -6.33 31.25 -6.73
CA GLU A 242 -5.14 30.43 -6.94
C GLU A 242 -5.08 29.87 -8.38
N SER A 243 -6.21 29.41 -8.90
CA SER A 243 -6.35 28.93 -10.29
C SER A 243 -6.09 30.06 -11.29
N ILE A 244 -6.60 31.26 -11.01
CA ILE A 244 -6.36 32.46 -11.83
C ILE A 244 -4.86 32.75 -11.97
N ILE A 245 -4.14 32.88 -10.87
CA ILE A 245 -2.69 33.15 -10.90
C ILE A 245 -1.92 32.03 -11.59
N THR A 246 -2.32 30.79 -11.37
CA THR A 246 -1.70 29.61 -12.02
C THR A 246 -1.91 29.67 -13.54
N ASN A 247 -3.11 29.97 -14.01
CA ASN A 247 -3.43 30.10 -15.42
C ASN A 247 -2.67 31.26 -16.06
N GLU A 248 -2.62 32.42 -15.44
CA GLU A 248 -1.89 33.59 -15.90
C GLU A 248 -0.39 33.29 -16.08
N ARG A 249 0.25 32.57 -15.15
CA ARG A 249 1.64 32.14 -15.31
C ARG A 249 1.82 31.19 -16.51
N TYR A 250 0.87 30.28 -16.75
CA TYR A 250 0.96 29.38 -17.92
C TYR A 250 0.76 30.14 -19.24
N VAL A 251 -0.12 31.14 -19.29
CA VAL A 251 -0.31 31.99 -20.47
C VAL A 251 1.00 32.72 -20.81
N TYR A 252 1.62 33.35 -19.82
CA TYR A 252 2.92 34.02 -19.97
C TYR A 252 4.02 33.05 -20.45
N ILE A 253 4.14 31.88 -19.84
CA ILE A 253 5.14 30.86 -20.23
C ILE A 253 4.90 30.39 -21.67
N ALA A 254 3.65 30.17 -22.08
CA ALA A 254 3.31 29.77 -23.43
C ALA A 254 3.71 30.83 -24.48
N GLU A 255 3.63 32.11 -24.13
CA GLU A 255 4.10 33.21 -24.99
C GLU A 255 5.61 33.20 -25.15
N ILE A 256 6.35 33.08 -24.06
CA ILE A 256 7.82 32.97 -24.07
C ILE A 256 8.27 31.79 -24.96
N ILE A 257 7.68 30.64 -24.78
CA ILE A 257 8.06 29.41 -25.51
C ILE A 257 7.83 29.57 -27.01
N LYS A 258 6.75 30.20 -27.41
CA LYS A 258 6.52 30.49 -28.86
C LYS A 258 7.64 31.29 -29.47
N GLY A 259 8.25 32.24 -28.73
CA GLY A 259 9.36 33.07 -29.17
C GLY A 259 10.70 32.35 -29.13
N CYS A 260 10.98 31.62 -28.05
CA CYS A 260 12.33 31.12 -27.70
C CYS A 260 12.60 29.69 -28.12
N TYR A 261 11.58 28.83 -28.34
CA TYR A 261 11.76 27.41 -28.60
C TYR A 261 11.28 26.96 -29.96
N LYS A 262 12.20 26.43 -30.79
CA LYS A 262 11.91 25.88 -32.12
C LYS A 262 12.08 24.37 -32.14
N GLN A 263 10.97 23.64 -32.20
CA GLN A 263 10.98 22.19 -32.39
C GLN A 263 11.09 21.81 -33.85
N LYS A 264 12.08 20.95 -34.18
CA LYS A 264 12.29 20.45 -35.54
C LYS A 264 11.17 19.52 -36.01
N ARG A 265 10.53 18.79 -35.08
CA ARG A 265 9.47 17.82 -35.39
C ARG A 265 8.08 18.31 -34.90
N LYS A 266 7.70 19.52 -35.27
CA LYS A 266 6.32 19.99 -34.99
C LYS A 266 5.31 19.06 -35.64
N GLY A 267 4.48 18.37 -34.83
CA GLY A 267 3.35 17.57 -35.29
C GLY A 267 3.60 16.07 -35.46
N GLN A 268 4.80 15.52 -35.22
CA GLN A 268 5.01 14.07 -35.13
C GLN A 268 4.92 13.61 -33.66
N LEU A 269 3.86 12.87 -33.36
CA LEU A 269 3.71 12.21 -32.06
C LEU A 269 4.83 11.21 -31.82
N SER A 270 5.47 11.24 -30.65
CA SER A 270 6.43 10.22 -30.24
C SER A 270 5.73 8.84 -30.12
N ALA A 271 6.50 7.76 -30.08
CA ALA A 271 5.94 6.43 -29.81
C ALA A 271 5.19 6.41 -28.47
N SER A 272 5.73 7.11 -27.46
CA SER A 272 5.06 7.27 -26.14
C SER A 272 3.74 8.00 -26.27
N ASP A 273 3.66 9.11 -27.01
CA ASP A 273 2.42 9.86 -27.19
C ASP A 273 1.32 9.03 -27.89
N LYS A 274 1.72 8.20 -28.85
CA LYS A 274 0.76 7.29 -29.54
C LYS A 274 0.21 6.23 -28.59
N ILE A 275 1.07 5.66 -27.75
CA ILE A 275 0.64 4.70 -26.72
C ILE A 275 -0.27 5.40 -25.71
N ASP A 276 0.10 6.61 -25.28
CA ASP A 276 -0.66 7.39 -24.33
C ASP A 276 -2.06 7.75 -24.83
N GLN A 277 -2.23 8.06 -26.12
CA GLN A 277 -3.56 8.27 -26.69
C GLN A 277 -4.51 7.07 -26.51
N ILE A 278 -3.97 5.85 -26.46
CA ILE A 278 -4.77 4.64 -26.25
C ILE A 278 -4.92 4.36 -24.74
N VAL A 279 -3.82 4.36 -24.01
CA VAL A 279 -3.76 3.98 -22.59
C VAL A 279 -4.43 5.00 -21.68
N THR A 280 -4.34 6.29 -22.00
CA THR A 280 -5.00 7.37 -21.23
C THR A 280 -6.38 7.74 -21.77
N ASN A 281 -6.88 7.01 -22.76
CA ASN A 281 -8.20 7.23 -23.33
C ASN A 281 -9.28 7.06 -22.25
N ARG A 282 -10.28 7.92 -22.26
CA ARG A 282 -11.37 7.96 -21.27
C ARG A 282 -12.13 6.62 -21.14
N TRP A 283 -12.31 5.89 -22.25
CA TRP A 283 -13.10 4.67 -22.30
C TRP A 283 -12.22 3.41 -22.32
N LEU A 284 -11.08 3.46 -23.02
CA LEU A 284 -10.17 2.32 -23.17
C LEU A 284 -9.17 2.20 -22.00
N GLY A 285 -8.83 3.29 -21.34
CA GLY A 285 -7.83 3.30 -20.27
C GLY A 285 -8.18 2.38 -19.12
N LEU A 286 -9.45 2.37 -18.68
CA LEU A 286 -9.90 1.54 -17.57
C LEU A 286 -9.93 0.03 -17.90
N PRO A 287 -10.47 -0.43 -19.06
CA PRO A 287 -10.36 -1.82 -19.49
C PRO A 287 -8.92 -2.31 -19.71
N ILE A 288 -8.05 -1.49 -20.34
CA ILE A 288 -6.63 -1.82 -20.50
C ILE A 288 -5.95 -2.00 -19.15
N PHE A 289 -6.23 -1.08 -18.23
CA PHE A 289 -5.73 -1.18 -16.87
C PHE A 289 -6.19 -2.48 -16.18
N ALA A 290 -7.48 -2.80 -16.26
CA ALA A 290 -8.03 -4.03 -15.68
C ALA A 290 -7.33 -5.28 -16.26
N LEU A 291 -7.09 -5.31 -17.58
CA LEU A 291 -6.38 -6.40 -18.24
C LEU A 291 -4.91 -6.51 -17.76
N VAL A 292 -4.18 -5.40 -17.72
CA VAL A 292 -2.78 -5.40 -17.26
C VAL A 292 -2.69 -5.87 -15.81
N MET A 293 -3.57 -5.40 -14.94
CA MET A 293 -3.57 -5.83 -13.54
C MET A 293 -4.01 -7.28 -13.38
N PHE A 294 -4.99 -7.74 -14.17
CA PHE A 294 -5.35 -9.16 -14.20
C PHE A 294 -4.14 -10.02 -14.55
N LEU A 295 -3.38 -9.67 -15.58
CA LEU A 295 -2.16 -10.39 -15.95
C LEU A 295 -1.10 -10.37 -14.84
N VAL A 296 -0.90 -9.23 -14.20
CA VAL A 296 0.04 -9.11 -13.07
C VAL A 296 -0.36 -10.02 -11.91
N TYR A 297 -1.64 -9.99 -11.53
CA TYR A 297 -2.13 -10.84 -10.44
C TYR A 297 -2.17 -12.31 -10.82
N TRP A 298 -2.55 -12.63 -12.05
CA TRP A 298 -2.54 -14.01 -12.52
C TRP A 298 -1.12 -14.62 -12.50
N ILE A 299 -0.10 -13.85 -12.93
CA ILE A 299 1.29 -14.30 -12.86
C ILE A 299 1.75 -14.42 -11.39
N ALA A 300 1.44 -13.41 -10.56
CA ALA A 300 1.94 -13.33 -9.19
C ALA A 300 1.22 -14.26 -8.21
N MET A 301 -0.06 -14.60 -8.47
CA MET A 301 -0.90 -15.36 -7.55
C MET A 301 -1.18 -16.79 -8.04
N VAL A 302 -1.19 -17.03 -9.35
CA VAL A 302 -1.60 -18.33 -9.91
C VAL A 302 -0.43 -19.00 -10.64
N ALA A 303 0.11 -18.35 -11.69
CA ALA A 303 1.03 -19.03 -12.59
C ALA A 303 2.43 -19.31 -12.02
N VAL A 304 2.95 -18.42 -11.19
CA VAL A 304 4.30 -18.50 -10.62
C VAL A 304 4.27 -18.41 -9.10
N GLY A 305 3.42 -17.56 -8.56
CA GLY A 305 3.38 -17.28 -7.13
C GLY A 305 2.88 -18.47 -6.32
N ALA A 306 1.74 -19.08 -6.68
CA ALA A 306 1.20 -20.24 -5.96
C ALA A 306 2.19 -21.41 -5.98
N PRO A 307 2.67 -21.94 -7.11
CA PRO A 307 3.63 -23.05 -7.07
C PRO A 307 4.91 -22.78 -6.29
N ALA A 308 5.35 -21.50 -6.26
CA ALA A 308 6.52 -21.12 -5.48
C ALA A 308 6.22 -21.00 -3.98
N THR A 309 5.00 -20.68 -3.61
CA THR A 309 4.52 -20.62 -2.22
C THR A 309 4.28 -22.02 -1.70
N ASP A 310 3.61 -22.88 -2.47
CA ASP A 310 3.40 -24.29 -2.13
C ASP A 310 4.74 -25.01 -1.91
N TRP A 311 5.71 -24.82 -2.82
CA TRP A 311 7.06 -25.31 -2.57
C TRP A 311 7.71 -24.76 -1.28
N ALA A 312 7.44 -23.50 -0.92
CA ALA A 312 8.02 -22.93 0.30
C ALA A 312 7.29 -23.42 1.55
N ASN A 313 5.97 -23.60 1.51
CA ASN A 313 5.18 -24.07 2.63
C ASN A 313 5.37 -25.58 2.85
N ASP A 314 5.11 -26.38 1.83
CA ASP A 314 5.10 -27.85 1.95
C ASP A 314 6.53 -28.42 1.89
N GLY A 315 7.40 -27.78 1.09
CA GLY A 315 8.78 -28.21 0.94
C GLY A 315 9.70 -27.65 2.02
N LEU A 316 9.92 -26.33 2.04
CA LEU A 316 10.93 -25.72 2.91
C LEU A 316 10.48 -25.66 4.38
N PHE A 317 9.22 -25.31 4.63
CA PHE A 317 8.63 -25.20 5.97
C PHE A 317 7.63 -26.30 6.33
N GLY A 318 7.44 -27.28 5.47
CA GLY A 318 6.71 -28.53 5.68
C GLY A 318 7.66 -29.72 5.73
N ASP A 319 7.23 -30.86 5.15
CA ASP A 319 7.92 -32.14 5.25
C ASP A 319 9.20 -32.23 4.42
N GLY A 320 9.26 -31.53 3.28
CA GLY A 320 10.42 -31.53 2.41
C GLY A 320 10.09 -31.50 0.92
N TRP A 321 11.12 -31.65 0.08
CA TRP A 321 10.94 -31.63 -1.36
C TRP A 321 11.98 -32.49 -2.10
N HIS A 322 11.64 -32.96 -3.29
CA HIS A 322 12.59 -33.58 -4.18
C HIS A 322 13.52 -32.55 -4.84
N LEU A 323 14.82 -32.76 -4.79
CA LEU A 323 15.81 -31.85 -5.36
C LEU A 323 15.57 -31.65 -6.87
N LEU A 324 15.38 -30.41 -7.30
CA LEU A 324 15.04 -30.03 -8.68
C LEU A 324 13.76 -30.69 -9.22
N GLY A 325 12.87 -31.17 -8.36
CA GLY A 325 11.64 -31.85 -8.74
C GLY A 325 11.83 -33.25 -9.36
N ILE A 326 13.08 -33.79 -9.23
CA ILE A 326 13.37 -35.14 -9.76
C ILE A 326 12.78 -36.17 -8.83
N GLY A 327 11.79 -36.93 -9.33
CA GLY A 327 11.05 -37.94 -8.55
C GLY A 327 9.69 -37.43 -8.02
N SER A 328 9.43 -36.14 -7.89
CA SER A 328 8.16 -35.62 -7.38
C SER A 328 6.95 -36.20 -8.11
N LYS A 329 6.99 -36.29 -9.43
CA LYS A 329 5.86 -36.83 -10.19
C LYS A 329 5.58 -38.30 -9.87
N ALA A 330 6.61 -39.11 -9.77
CA ALA A 330 6.46 -40.53 -9.42
C ALA A 330 5.99 -40.72 -7.98
N TYR A 331 6.50 -39.92 -7.06
CA TYR A 331 6.04 -39.90 -5.68
C TYR A 331 4.58 -39.48 -5.59
N ASN A 332 4.19 -38.35 -6.19
CA ASN A 332 2.81 -37.87 -6.14
C ASN A 332 1.82 -38.89 -6.72
N GLU A 333 2.14 -39.52 -7.87
CA GLU A 333 1.29 -40.57 -8.44
C GLU A 333 1.05 -41.73 -7.47
N VAL A 334 2.07 -42.16 -6.74
CA VAL A 334 1.93 -43.24 -5.75
C VAL A 334 1.25 -42.77 -4.46
N ASN A 335 1.54 -41.56 -4.01
CA ASN A 335 0.91 -41.01 -2.81
C ASN A 335 -0.57 -40.70 -3.05
N ASP A 336 -0.94 -40.19 -4.23
CA ASP A 336 -2.35 -39.97 -4.63
C ASP A 336 -3.11 -41.30 -4.66
N GLU A 337 -2.48 -42.37 -5.21
CA GLU A 337 -3.08 -43.72 -5.27
C GLU A 337 -3.23 -44.31 -3.84
N TYR A 338 -2.25 -44.11 -2.96
CA TYR A 338 -2.29 -44.52 -1.56
C TYR A 338 -3.42 -43.80 -0.82
N THR A 339 -3.48 -42.46 -0.89
CA THR A 339 -4.50 -41.64 -0.23
C THR A 339 -5.92 -41.97 -0.74
N ALA A 340 -6.08 -42.06 -2.07
CA ALA A 340 -7.35 -42.49 -2.65
C ALA A 340 -7.76 -43.90 -2.24
N SER A 341 -6.79 -44.81 -2.03
CA SER A 341 -7.08 -46.18 -1.56
C SER A 341 -7.55 -46.19 -0.11
N LEU A 342 -6.97 -45.41 0.76
CA LEU A 342 -7.46 -45.25 2.14
C LEU A 342 -8.88 -44.68 2.15
N GLN A 343 -9.11 -43.58 1.43
CA GLN A 343 -10.42 -42.93 1.32
C GLN A 343 -11.52 -43.85 0.77
N ALA A 344 -11.18 -44.69 -0.22
CA ALA A 344 -12.14 -45.68 -0.75
C ALA A 344 -12.51 -46.72 0.29
N VAL A 345 -11.55 -47.18 1.11
CA VAL A 345 -11.79 -48.16 2.18
C VAL A 345 -12.58 -47.50 3.31
N GLU A 346 -12.25 -46.30 3.73
CA GLU A 346 -12.98 -45.53 4.74
C GLU A 346 -14.44 -45.32 4.35
N ALA A 347 -14.68 -44.91 3.09
CA ALA A 347 -16.02 -44.70 2.58
C ALA A 347 -16.91 -45.93 2.72
N PHE A 348 -16.40 -47.12 2.38
CA PHE A 348 -17.20 -48.35 2.41
C PHE A 348 -17.28 -49.02 3.76
N LEU A 349 -16.26 -48.89 4.58
CA LEU A 349 -16.26 -49.43 5.94
C LEU A 349 -16.93 -48.51 6.96
N GLY A 350 -17.05 -47.22 6.65
CA GLY A 350 -17.60 -46.20 7.55
C GLY A 350 -16.75 -45.99 8.81
N ILE A 351 -15.41 -46.17 8.66
CA ILE A 351 -14.43 -45.98 9.74
C ILE A 351 -13.42 -44.92 9.27
N GLU A 352 -12.86 -44.20 10.18
CA GLU A 352 -11.70 -43.34 9.94
C GLU A 352 -10.43 -44.19 10.16
N ILE A 353 -9.48 -44.15 9.23
CA ILE A 353 -8.22 -44.87 9.27
C ILE A 353 -7.08 -43.89 9.52
N ASP A 354 -6.76 -43.72 10.77
CA ASP A 354 -5.57 -42.96 11.18
C ASP A 354 -4.39 -43.92 11.34
N THR A 355 -3.52 -43.97 10.35
CA THR A 355 -2.35 -44.83 10.29
C THR A 355 -1.22 -44.41 11.24
N GLU A 356 -1.27 -43.19 11.79
CA GLU A 356 -0.29 -42.63 12.73
C GLU A 356 -0.74 -42.77 14.20
N ALA A 357 -1.96 -43.23 14.45
CA ALA A 357 -2.48 -43.42 15.81
C ALA A 357 -1.76 -44.55 16.55
N ASP A 358 -1.40 -44.30 17.81
CA ASP A 358 -0.70 -45.28 18.67
C ASP A 358 -1.46 -46.62 18.84
N ASP A 359 -2.77 -46.65 18.64
CA ASP A 359 -3.65 -47.83 18.76
C ASP A 359 -4.09 -48.41 17.39
N PHE A 360 -3.49 -47.92 16.27
CA PHE A 360 -3.81 -48.42 14.93
C PHE A 360 -3.44 -49.90 14.79
N ASP A 361 -4.42 -50.74 14.44
CA ASP A 361 -4.22 -52.16 14.18
C ASP A 361 -4.43 -52.52 12.68
N PRO A 362 -3.35 -52.58 11.91
CA PRO A 362 -3.44 -52.92 10.47
C PRO A 362 -4.12 -54.27 10.22
N SER A 363 -4.00 -55.22 11.12
CA SER A 363 -4.57 -56.56 10.96
C SER A 363 -6.10 -56.51 11.10
N ALA A 364 -6.62 -55.69 11.98
CA ALA A 364 -8.05 -55.52 12.19
C ALA A 364 -8.70 -54.86 10.96
N VAL A 365 -8.08 -53.78 10.43
CA VAL A 365 -8.56 -53.13 9.24
C VAL A 365 -8.47 -54.05 8.01
N THR A 366 -7.37 -54.76 7.83
CA THR A 366 -7.18 -55.77 6.78
C THR A 366 -8.28 -56.84 6.80
N ALA A 367 -8.64 -57.36 8.00
CA ALA A 367 -9.69 -58.33 8.13
C ALA A 367 -11.07 -57.77 7.76
N GLN A 368 -11.38 -56.52 8.13
CA GLN A 368 -12.64 -55.85 7.78
C GLN A 368 -12.73 -55.57 6.28
N MET A 369 -11.70 -55.01 5.67
CA MET A 369 -11.72 -54.67 4.23
C MET A 369 -11.81 -55.92 3.32
N ASN A 370 -11.12 -57.04 3.68
CA ASN A 370 -11.19 -58.26 2.91
C ASN A 370 -12.51 -59.03 3.15
N GLY A 371 -13.21 -58.78 4.30
CA GLY A 371 -14.50 -59.37 4.58
C GLY A 371 -15.70 -58.61 4.02
N PHE A 372 -15.50 -57.38 3.55
CA PHE A 372 -16.58 -56.56 3.01
C PHE A 372 -16.88 -56.91 1.55
N THR A 373 -18.18 -56.98 1.22
CA THR A 373 -18.64 -57.23 -0.16
C THR A 373 -19.90 -56.39 -0.45
N ALA A 374 -19.93 -55.73 -1.61
CA ALA A 374 -21.09 -54.98 -2.06
C ALA A 374 -21.45 -55.29 -3.49
N SER A 375 -22.50 -54.72 -4.02
CA SER A 375 -22.87 -54.90 -5.45
C SER A 375 -21.90 -54.08 -6.33
N SER A 376 -21.68 -54.56 -7.56
CA SER A 376 -20.72 -53.93 -8.52
C SER A 376 -20.97 -52.43 -8.75
N ASN A 377 -22.19 -51.94 -8.58
CA ASN A 377 -22.53 -50.53 -8.74
C ASN A 377 -22.78 -49.81 -7.42
N ALA A 378 -22.30 -50.37 -6.28
CA ALA A 378 -22.45 -49.70 -4.99
C ALA A 378 -21.56 -48.45 -4.94
N THR A 379 -22.08 -47.44 -4.28
CA THR A 379 -21.34 -46.17 -3.98
C THR A 379 -21.38 -45.90 -2.51
N ALA A 380 -20.33 -45.35 -1.99
CA ALA A 380 -20.23 -44.82 -0.64
C ALA A 380 -19.66 -43.39 -0.69
N THR A 381 -19.77 -42.66 0.37
CA THR A 381 -19.22 -41.32 0.46
C THR A 381 -18.24 -41.21 1.59
N VAL A 382 -17.17 -40.45 1.41
CA VAL A 382 -16.19 -40.06 2.43
C VAL A 382 -16.10 -38.55 2.43
N ASP A 383 -15.98 -38.00 3.59
CA ASP A 383 -15.79 -36.58 3.81
C ASP A 383 -14.28 -36.30 3.95
N VAL A 384 -13.72 -35.56 3.01
CA VAL A 384 -12.30 -35.20 2.97
C VAL A 384 -12.16 -33.74 3.37
N GLU A 385 -11.39 -33.43 4.36
CA GLU A 385 -11.12 -32.06 4.81
C GLU A 385 -10.01 -31.44 3.98
N ASP A 386 -10.27 -30.23 3.47
CA ASP A 386 -9.28 -29.41 2.78
C ASP A 386 -8.39 -28.70 3.79
N GLU A 387 -7.11 -28.94 3.79
CA GLU A 387 -6.14 -28.46 4.78
C GLU A 387 -6.03 -26.94 4.87
N GLU A 388 -6.25 -26.21 3.75
CA GLU A 388 -6.15 -24.75 3.76
C GLU A 388 -7.42 -24.04 4.24
N THR A 389 -8.57 -24.57 3.85
CA THR A 389 -9.88 -23.92 4.12
C THR A 389 -10.65 -24.58 5.22
N LEU A 390 -10.25 -25.79 5.65
CA LEU A 390 -10.98 -26.68 6.53
C LEU A 390 -12.39 -27.00 6.00
N ALA A 391 -12.57 -26.90 4.70
CA ALA A 391 -13.79 -27.24 4.03
C ALA A 391 -13.90 -28.74 3.84
N ILE A 392 -15.08 -29.29 4.11
CA ILE A 392 -15.33 -30.71 3.89
C ILE A 392 -15.87 -30.88 2.49
N ASN A 393 -15.13 -31.66 1.72
CA ASN A 393 -15.51 -32.08 0.39
C ASN A 393 -16.00 -33.52 0.46
N THR A 394 -17.31 -33.74 0.24
CA THR A 394 -17.86 -35.12 0.20
C THR A 394 -17.49 -35.73 -1.14
N MET A 395 -16.60 -36.74 -1.10
CA MET A 395 -16.19 -37.49 -2.29
C MET A 395 -16.97 -38.81 -2.39
N THR A 396 -17.26 -39.21 -3.61
CA THR A 396 -17.99 -40.47 -3.92
C THR A 396 -17.00 -41.57 -4.27
N ALA A 397 -16.97 -42.64 -3.50
CA ALA A 397 -16.24 -43.86 -3.80
C ALA A 397 -17.14 -44.89 -4.50
N TYR A 398 -16.59 -45.60 -5.50
CA TYR A 398 -17.24 -46.65 -6.24
C TYR A 398 -16.67 -48.02 -5.87
N TYR A 399 -17.54 -49.05 -5.84
CA TYR A 399 -17.09 -50.38 -5.40
C TYR A 399 -16.19 -51.07 -6.42
N ASP A 400 -16.61 -51.19 -7.67
CA ASP A 400 -15.93 -51.96 -8.71
C ASP A 400 -15.66 -51.17 -10.02
N THR A 401 -16.46 -50.20 -10.34
CA THR A 401 -16.33 -49.43 -11.61
C THR A 401 -16.71 -47.97 -11.41
N ILE A 402 -15.79 -47.08 -11.78
CA ILE A 402 -16.06 -45.64 -11.85
C ILE A 402 -16.76 -45.34 -13.19
N PRO A 403 -17.96 -44.72 -13.25
CA PRO A 403 -18.67 -44.43 -14.48
C PRO A 403 -17.92 -43.45 -15.39
N GLU A 404 -17.97 -43.68 -16.74
CA GLU A 404 -17.45 -42.65 -17.68
C GLU A 404 -18.22 -41.32 -17.51
N GLY A 405 -17.47 -40.25 -17.15
CA GLY A 405 -18.03 -38.92 -16.96
C GLY A 405 -18.41 -38.62 -15.50
N ALA A 406 -17.95 -39.43 -14.54
CA ALA A 406 -17.93 -39.03 -13.13
C ALA A 406 -17.10 -37.76 -13.00
N ASP A 407 -17.53 -36.84 -12.10
CA ASP A 407 -16.82 -35.59 -11.81
C ASP A 407 -15.55 -35.92 -11.01
N GLU A 408 -14.38 -35.65 -11.61
CA GLU A 408 -13.07 -35.96 -11.02
C GLU A 408 -12.89 -35.23 -9.66
N ASP A 409 -13.44 -34.02 -9.52
CA ASP A 409 -13.29 -33.21 -8.31
C ASP A 409 -14.16 -33.73 -7.13
N SER A 410 -15.13 -34.61 -7.39
CA SER A 410 -16.03 -35.17 -6.37
C SER A 410 -16.01 -36.70 -6.30
N THR A 411 -15.00 -37.33 -6.92
CA THR A 411 -14.89 -38.79 -7.00
C THR A 411 -13.54 -39.24 -6.46
N VAL A 412 -13.56 -40.27 -5.59
CA VAL A 412 -12.31 -40.96 -5.18
C VAL A 412 -11.70 -41.63 -6.39
N GLY A 413 -10.44 -41.39 -6.70
CA GLY A 413 -9.77 -41.76 -7.94
C GLY A 413 -9.58 -43.27 -8.17
N VAL A 414 -9.87 -44.12 -7.16
CA VAL A 414 -9.72 -45.57 -7.21
C VAL A 414 -11.02 -46.26 -6.79
N THR A 415 -11.25 -47.49 -7.28
CA THR A 415 -12.40 -48.30 -6.80
C THR A 415 -12.04 -48.98 -5.48
N TYR A 416 -13.08 -49.38 -4.72
CA TYR A 416 -12.84 -50.13 -3.48
C TYR A 416 -12.06 -51.43 -3.71
N VAL A 417 -12.36 -52.16 -4.83
CA VAL A 417 -11.69 -53.41 -5.17
C VAL A 417 -10.21 -53.19 -5.46
N ASP A 418 -9.87 -52.13 -6.20
CA ASP A 418 -8.49 -51.77 -6.51
C ASP A 418 -7.77 -51.27 -5.24
N ALA A 419 -8.45 -50.49 -4.40
CA ALA A 419 -7.91 -49.99 -3.14
C ALA A 419 -7.55 -51.16 -2.16
N VAL A 420 -8.45 -52.14 -2.03
CA VAL A 420 -8.17 -53.36 -1.24
C VAL A 420 -7.00 -54.15 -1.81
N ALA A 421 -6.89 -54.27 -3.14
CA ALA A 421 -5.75 -54.90 -3.76
C ALA A 421 -4.43 -54.16 -3.48
N TYR A 422 -4.45 -52.85 -3.64
CA TYR A 422 -3.31 -51.98 -3.35
C TYR A 422 -2.82 -52.09 -1.91
N LEU A 423 -3.72 -51.93 -0.93
CA LEU A 423 -3.39 -51.92 0.51
C LEU A 423 -2.95 -53.33 0.99
N ASN A 424 -3.45 -54.43 0.37
CA ASN A 424 -2.99 -55.78 0.65
C ASN A 424 -1.55 -56.07 0.11
N GLU A 425 -1.14 -55.37 -0.97
CA GLU A 425 0.17 -55.49 -1.57
C GLU A 425 1.21 -54.58 -0.92
N ASN A 426 0.84 -53.33 -0.67
CA ASN A 426 1.77 -52.29 -0.21
C ASN A 426 1.70 -51.99 1.33
N GLY A 427 0.61 -52.42 2.00
CA GLY A 427 0.40 -52.14 3.42
C GLY A 427 -0.27 -50.81 3.67
N PHE A 428 -0.24 -50.36 4.93
CA PHE A 428 -0.83 -49.06 5.36
C PHE A 428 0.24 -47.99 5.64
N ASP A 429 1.52 -48.32 5.41
CA ASP A 429 2.59 -47.32 5.59
C ASP A 429 2.57 -46.35 4.40
N ALA A 430 2.64 -45.04 4.70
CA ALA A 430 2.75 -44.01 3.67
C ALA A 430 4.00 -44.21 2.81
N PRO A 431 3.96 -43.94 1.50
CA PRO A 431 5.14 -44.03 0.63
C PRO A 431 6.27 -43.12 1.13
N ASP A 432 7.49 -43.64 1.27
CA ASP A 432 8.64 -42.82 1.63
C ASP A 432 9.10 -41.97 0.43
N PRO A 433 9.06 -40.64 0.52
CA PRO A 433 9.51 -39.76 -0.56
C PRO A 433 10.96 -40.02 -1.00
N ALA A 434 11.83 -40.52 -0.09
CA ALA A 434 13.25 -40.78 -0.36
C ALA A 434 13.45 -41.91 -1.38
N ASP A 435 12.50 -42.81 -1.54
CA ASP A 435 12.58 -43.92 -2.49
C ASP A 435 12.45 -43.50 -3.94
N TYR A 436 11.86 -42.32 -4.21
CA TYR A 436 11.56 -41.84 -5.55
C TYR A 436 12.59 -40.81 -6.09
N GLY A 437 13.53 -40.35 -5.24
CA GLY A 437 14.52 -39.38 -5.69
C GLY A 437 15.38 -38.86 -4.54
N VAL A 438 16.11 -37.76 -4.83
CA VAL A 438 16.89 -37.10 -3.77
C VAL A 438 15.94 -36.22 -2.95
N TRP A 439 15.53 -36.75 -1.81
CA TRP A 439 14.67 -36.05 -0.88
C TRP A 439 15.46 -35.07 0.00
N VAL A 440 14.98 -33.85 0.16
CA VAL A 440 15.51 -32.85 1.05
C VAL A 440 14.46 -32.57 2.11
N PRO A 441 14.64 -33.00 3.36
CA PRO A 441 13.67 -32.76 4.42
C PRO A 441 13.53 -31.27 4.70
N GLY A 442 12.34 -30.88 5.10
CA GLY A 442 12.01 -29.50 5.43
C GLY A 442 12.71 -29.01 6.71
N VAL A 443 12.63 -27.71 6.96
CA VAL A 443 13.24 -27.11 8.17
C VAL A 443 12.62 -27.66 9.46
N PRO A 444 11.27 -27.84 9.56
CA PRO A 444 10.66 -28.46 10.75
C PRO A 444 11.24 -29.84 11.06
N VAL A 445 11.25 -30.74 10.08
CA VAL A 445 11.75 -32.11 10.22
C VAL A 445 13.22 -32.15 10.64
N LEU A 446 14.06 -31.27 10.05
CA LEU A 446 15.48 -31.19 10.47
C LEU A 446 15.65 -30.66 11.90
N VAL A 447 14.81 -29.74 12.32
CA VAL A 447 14.84 -29.17 13.67
C VAL A 447 14.33 -30.20 14.67
N GLU A 448 13.25 -30.90 14.36
CA GLU A 448 12.64 -31.94 15.16
C GLU A 448 13.63 -33.07 15.44
N SER A 449 14.22 -33.68 14.41
CA SER A 449 15.26 -34.72 14.54
C SER A 449 16.46 -34.23 15.32
N GLY A 450 16.82 -32.95 15.21
CA GLY A 450 17.87 -32.30 16.00
C GLY A 450 17.50 -32.17 17.47
N LEU A 451 16.28 -31.83 17.81
CA LEU A 451 15.78 -31.71 19.18
C LEU A 451 15.64 -33.07 19.86
N GLU A 452 15.11 -34.06 19.16
CA GLU A 452 15.02 -35.44 19.61
C GLU A 452 16.39 -36.01 19.91
N SER A 453 17.37 -35.87 19.02
CA SER A 453 18.74 -36.34 19.22
C SER A 453 19.45 -35.64 20.39
N ALA A 454 19.05 -34.38 20.70
CA ALA A 454 19.55 -33.63 21.84
C ALA A 454 18.83 -33.99 23.17
N GLY A 455 17.72 -34.75 23.14
CA GLY A 455 16.87 -35.07 24.28
C GLY A 455 16.19 -33.83 24.86
N ALA A 456 15.69 -32.94 23.98
CA ALA A 456 15.02 -31.72 24.40
C ALA A 456 13.72 -32.07 25.18
N ALA A 457 13.32 -31.19 26.09
CA ALA A 457 12.06 -31.36 26.81
C ALA A 457 10.89 -30.93 25.90
N ASP A 458 9.71 -31.57 26.02
CA ASP A 458 8.54 -31.38 25.17
C ASP A 458 8.12 -29.90 25.02
N TRP A 459 8.14 -29.15 26.14
CA TRP A 459 7.83 -27.72 26.08
C TRP A 459 8.81 -26.90 25.23
N LEU A 460 10.07 -27.34 25.14
CA LEU A 460 11.10 -26.67 24.37
C LEU A 460 10.97 -27.03 22.89
N SER A 461 10.63 -28.28 22.60
CA SER A 461 10.34 -28.77 21.25
C SER A 461 9.11 -28.03 20.68
N GLY A 462 8.01 -27.98 21.42
CA GLY A 462 6.82 -27.19 21.01
C GLY A 462 7.09 -25.70 20.85
N LEU A 463 7.88 -25.08 21.75
CA LEU A 463 8.25 -23.66 21.55
C LEU A 463 9.05 -23.45 20.26
N ILE A 464 9.94 -24.34 19.91
CA ILE A 464 10.80 -24.18 18.72
C ILE A 464 10.04 -24.57 17.47
N LEU A 465 9.32 -25.69 17.46
CA LEU A 465 8.58 -26.14 16.28
C LEU A 465 7.34 -25.30 16.05
N ASP A 466 6.39 -25.27 16.99
CA ASP A 466 5.10 -24.61 16.79
C ASP A 466 5.16 -23.10 17.00
N GLY A 467 5.96 -22.65 17.98
CA GLY A 467 6.10 -21.22 18.30
C GLY A 467 7.00 -20.46 17.33
N ILE A 468 8.13 -21.04 16.93
CA ILE A 468 9.16 -20.35 16.13
C ILE A 468 9.10 -20.79 14.66
N VAL A 469 9.28 -22.10 14.41
CA VAL A 469 9.43 -22.62 13.04
C VAL A 469 8.12 -22.50 12.28
N ALA A 470 7.02 -23.02 12.81
CA ALA A 470 5.71 -22.91 12.19
C ALA A 470 5.26 -21.45 12.06
N GLY A 471 5.41 -20.65 13.14
CA GLY A 471 4.98 -19.24 13.13
C GLY A 471 5.77 -18.35 12.17
N VAL A 472 7.07 -18.58 12.00
CA VAL A 472 7.92 -17.87 11.03
C VAL A 472 7.72 -18.46 9.62
N GLY A 473 7.58 -19.79 9.54
CA GLY A 473 7.36 -20.53 8.30
C GLY A 473 6.12 -20.05 7.57
N ALA A 474 5.00 -19.96 8.27
CA ALA A 474 3.73 -19.47 7.73
C ALA A 474 3.84 -18.07 7.07
N VAL A 475 4.77 -17.22 7.54
CA VAL A 475 4.99 -15.89 6.96
C VAL A 475 6.03 -15.92 5.86
N LEU A 476 7.11 -16.68 6.02
CA LEU A 476 8.17 -16.77 5.01
C LEU A 476 7.75 -17.61 3.81
N GLY A 477 6.81 -18.52 3.97
CA GLY A 477 6.17 -19.27 2.88
C GLY A 477 5.57 -18.36 1.80
N PHE A 478 5.01 -17.22 2.19
CA PHE A 478 4.46 -16.24 1.23
C PHE A 478 5.52 -15.33 0.57
N VAL A 479 6.78 -15.40 0.99
CA VAL A 479 7.84 -14.55 0.41
C VAL A 479 8.02 -14.75 -1.09
N PRO A 480 8.04 -15.97 -1.65
CA PRO A 480 8.18 -16.16 -3.10
C PRO A 480 7.11 -15.45 -3.90
N GLN A 481 5.84 -15.60 -3.54
CA GLN A 481 4.70 -14.93 -4.18
C GLN A 481 4.83 -13.40 -4.10
N MET A 482 5.24 -12.89 -2.94
CA MET A 482 5.47 -11.46 -2.74
C MET A 482 6.61 -10.92 -3.59
N LEU A 483 7.70 -11.69 -3.77
CA LEU A 483 8.81 -11.30 -4.64
C LEU A 483 8.38 -11.20 -6.10
N VAL A 484 7.57 -12.15 -6.59
CA VAL A 484 7.01 -12.10 -7.95
C VAL A 484 6.12 -10.88 -8.12
N LEU A 485 5.25 -10.58 -7.16
CA LEU A 485 4.41 -9.39 -7.17
C LEU A 485 5.27 -8.11 -7.20
N PHE A 486 6.29 -8.02 -6.36
CA PHE A 486 7.20 -6.87 -6.33
C PHE A 486 7.98 -6.71 -7.64
N LEU A 487 8.37 -7.82 -8.27
CA LEU A 487 9.03 -7.82 -9.58
C LEU A 487 8.12 -7.20 -10.64
N MET A 488 6.87 -7.65 -10.73
CA MET A 488 5.89 -7.15 -11.68
C MET A 488 5.58 -5.66 -11.45
N LEU A 489 5.36 -5.28 -10.19
CA LEU A 489 5.09 -3.88 -9.84
C LEU A 489 6.29 -2.97 -10.09
N ALA A 490 7.52 -3.41 -9.77
CA ALA A 490 8.73 -2.66 -10.06
C ALA A 490 8.93 -2.47 -11.58
N PHE A 491 8.57 -3.48 -12.39
CA PHE A 491 8.58 -3.37 -13.83
C PHE A 491 7.59 -2.32 -14.34
N LEU A 492 6.31 -2.36 -13.89
CA LEU A 492 5.28 -1.39 -14.27
C LEU A 492 5.60 0.03 -13.83
N GLU A 493 6.21 0.19 -12.67
CA GLU A 493 6.67 1.49 -12.16
C GLU A 493 7.83 2.02 -13.01
N ALA A 494 8.84 1.19 -13.24
CA ALA A 494 10.04 1.57 -13.97
C ALA A 494 9.76 1.85 -15.45
N CYS A 495 8.82 1.16 -16.11
CA CYS A 495 8.46 1.48 -17.49
C CYS A 495 7.60 2.76 -17.62
N GLY A 496 7.09 3.32 -16.52
CA GLY A 496 6.28 4.55 -16.49
C GLY A 496 4.77 4.32 -16.66
N TYR A 497 4.29 3.06 -16.63
CA TYR A 497 2.86 2.76 -16.78
C TYR A 497 2.02 3.21 -15.58
N MET A 498 2.57 3.11 -14.36
CA MET A 498 1.86 3.49 -13.12
C MET A 498 1.46 4.96 -13.09
N ALA A 499 2.25 5.85 -13.71
CA ALA A 499 1.93 7.26 -13.84
C ALA A 499 0.65 7.49 -14.66
N ARG A 500 0.45 6.72 -15.73
CA ARG A 500 -0.74 6.81 -16.60
C ARG A 500 -2.01 6.34 -15.90
N ILE A 501 -1.89 5.27 -15.15
CA ILE A 501 -3.01 4.75 -14.33
C ILE A 501 -3.46 5.82 -13.34
N ALA A 502 -2.52 6.40 -12.60
CA ALA A 502 -2.82 7.47 -11.65
C ALA A 502 -3.53 8.65 -12.33
N PHE A 503 -3.12 9.01 -13.54
CA PHE A 503 -3.75 10.08 -14.33
C PHE A 503 -5.20 9.75 -14.74
N VAL A 504 -5.44 8.54 -15.25
CA VAL A 504 -6.79 8.11 -15.68
C VAL A 504 -7.78 8.09 -14.52
N LEU A 505 -7.30 7.62 -13.35
CA LEU A 505 -8.14 7.44 -12.16
C LEU A 505 -8.26 8.71 -11.30
N ASP A 506 -7.42 9.71 -11.49
CA ASP A 506 -7.45 10.96 -10.71
C ASP A 506 -8.83 11.61 -10.74
N ARG A 507 -9.46 11.68 -11.92
CA ARG A 507 -10.82 12.23 -12.07
C ARG A 507 -11.88 11.51 -11.24
N VAL A 508 -11.74 10.19 -11.04
CA VAL A 508 -12.68 9.38 -10.26
C VAL A 508 -12.43 9.60 -8.78
N PHE A 509 -11.18 9.50 -8.35
CA PHE A 509 -10.79 9.59 -6.93
C PHE A 509 -10.96 10.99 -6.34
N ARG A 510 -10.73 12.03 -7.12
CA ARG A 510 -11.00 13.43 -6.69
C ARG A 510 -12.43 13.66 -6.27
N LYS A 511 -13.42 13.02 -6.92
CA LYS A 511 -14.82 13.11 -6.50
C LYS A 511 -15.06 12.60 -5.10
N PHE A 512 -14.23 11.66 -4.65
CA PHE A 512 -14.29 11.07 -3.31
C PHE A 512 -13.30 11.73 -2.33
N GLY A 513 -12.60 12.79 -2.75
CA GLY A 513 -11.67 13.55 -1.91
C GLY A 513 -10.29 12.92 -1.77
N LEU A 514 -9.97 11.91 -2.57
CA LEU A 514 -8.67 11.26 -2.63
C LEU A 514 -7.94 11.68 -3.92
N SER A 515 -6.62 11.74 -3.90
CA SER A 515 -5.85 11.97 -5.13
C SER A 515 -5.81 10.71 -6.00
N GLY A 516 -5.65 10.85 -7.30
CA GLY A 516 -5.51 9.71 -8.21
C GLY A 516 -4.32 8.79 -7.86
N LYS A 517 -3.28 9.34 -7.25
CA LYS A 517 -2.14 8.58 -6.73
C LYS A 517 -2.53 7.61 -5.60
N SER A 518 -3.62 7.88 -4.87
CA SER A 518 -4.12 7.03 -3.77
C SER A 518 -4.60 5.66 -4.26
N PHE A 519 -5.01 5.56 -5.53
CA PHE A 519 -5.47 4.30 -6.09
C PHE A 519 -4.37 3.23 -6.18
N ILE A 520 -3.13 3.64 -6.47
CA ILE A 520 -1.98 2.72 -6.60
C ILE A 520 -1.75 1.92 -5.31
N PRO A 521 -1.62 2.55 -4.12
CA PRO A 521 -1.59 1.84 -2.84
C PRO A 521 -2.76 0.90 -2.59
N MET A 522 -3.98 1.33 -2.90
CA MET A 522 -5.18 0.53 -2.69
C MET A 522 -5.20 -0.71 -3.58
N LEU A 523 -4.83 -0.56 -4.85
CA LEU A 523 -4.74 -1.67 -5.76
C LEU A 523 -3.69 -2.70 -5.33
N ILE A 524 -2.48 -2.25 -5.02
CA ILE A 524 -1.42 -3.14 -4.51
C ILE A 524 -1.87 -3.83 -3.23
N GLY A 525 -2.69 -3.14 -2.42
CA GLY A 525 -3.28 -3.65 -1.18
C GLY A 525 -4.19 -4.87 -1.36
N VAL A 526 -4.77 -5.09 -2.56
CA VAL A 526 -5.56 -6.30 -2.87
C VAL A 526 -4.68 -7.56 -2.77
N GLY A 527 -3.45 -7.50 -3.24
CA GLY A 527 -2.50 -8.59 -3.06
C GLY A 527 -1.98 -8.66 -1.62
N CYS A 528 -1.37 -7.58 -1.15
CA CYS A 528 -0.88 -7.45 0.22
C CYS A 528 -0.89 -5.99 0.68
N CYS A 529 -1.42 -5.75 1.89
CA CYS A 529 -1.51 -4.41 2.47
C CYS A 529 -0.14 -3.78 2.76
N VAL A 530 0.90 -4.57 3.06
CA VAL A 530 2.24 -4.05 3.39
C VAL A 530 2.85 -3.25 2.23
N PRO A 531 3.03 -3.83 1.03
CA PRO A 531 3.50 -3.07 -0.12
C PRO A 531 2.52 -1.97 -0.54
N GLY A 532 1.21 -2.17 -0.38
CA GLY A 532 0.21 -1.15 -0.61
C GLY A 532 0.46 0.10 0.23
N ILE A 533 0.65 -0.06 1.53
CA ILE A 533 0.99 1.06 2.44
C ILE A 533 2.33 1.70 2.06
N MET A 534 3.34 0.90 1.73
CA MET A 534 4.67 1.42 1.33
C MET A 534 4.61 2.23 0.02
N ALA A 535 3.72 1.85 -0.90
CA ALA A 535 3.52 2.59 -2.16
C ALA A 535 2.92 4.00 -1.94
N SER A 536 2.34 4.27 -0.78
CA SER A 536 1.84 5.61 -0.44
C SER A 536 2.93 6.71 -0.42
N ARG A 537 4.21 6.34 -0.42
CA ARG A 537 5.35 7.28 -0.55
C ARG A 537 5.31 8.09 -1.84
N THR A 538 4.66 7.58 -2.88
CA THR A 538 4.49 8.28 -4.14
C THR A 538 3.50 9.45 -4.06
N ILE A 539 2.79 9.58 -2.94
CA ILE A 539 1.83 10.65 -2.68
C ILE A 539 2.57 11.77 -1.94
N GLU A 540 2.72 12.90 -2.62
CA GLU A 540 3.48 14.06 -2.13
C GLU A 540 2.73 14.79 -1.00
N ASN A 541 1.42 14.96 -1.15
CA ASN A 541 0.60 15.60 -0.13
C ASN A 541 0.48 14.71 1.12
N GLU A 542 0.93 15.20 2.25
CA GLU A 542 0.96 14.45 3.51
C GLU A 542 -0.45 14.09 4.01
N ARG A 543 -1.44 14.95 3.80
CA ARG A 543 -2.85 14.69 4.16
C ARG A 543 -3.41 13.53 3.36
N ASP A 544 -3.27 13.59 2.03
CA ASP A 544 -3.74 12.54 1.12
C ASP A 544 -3.00 11.22 1.37
N ARG A 545 -1.70 11.27 1.65
CA ARG A 545 -0.90 10.11 2.02
C ARG A 545 -1.41 9.45 3.29
N ARG A 546 -1.66 10.23 4.34
CA ARG A 546 -2.22 9.70 5.60
C ARG A 546 -3.60 9.10 5.41
N MET A 547 -4.50 9.77 4.68
CA MET A 547 -5.82 9.23 4.36
C MET A 547 -5.70 7.90 3.59
N THR A 548 -4.84 7.84 2.60
CA THR A 548 -4.59 6.63 1.81
C THR A 548 -4.07 5.48 2.68
N ILE A 549 -3.10 5.73 3.56
CA ILE A 549 -2.58 4.73 4.50
C ILE A 549 -3.70 4.17 5.39
N MET A 550 -4.58 5.04 5.88
CA MET A 550 -5.69 4.65 6.77
C MET A 550 -6.76 3.81 6.06
N THR A 551 -6.97 4.02 4.77
CA THR A 551 -8.07 3.40 4.01
C THR A 551 -7.64 2.21 3.16
N THR A 552 -6.36 2.11 2.78
CA THR A 552 -5.84 1.02 1.91
C THR A 552 -6.08 -0.37 2.49
N THR A 553 -6.12 -0.52 3.81
CA THR A 553 -6.27 -1.82 4.49
C THR A 553 -7.70 -2.35 4.53
N PHE A 554 -8.69 -1.57 4.12
CA PHE A 554 -10.09 -2.00 4.10
C PHE A 554 -10.39 -2.99 2.97
N ILE A 555 -9.59 -2.96 1.89
CA ILE A 555 -9.75 -3.92 0.81
C ILE A 555 -9.24 -5.30 1.28
N PRO A 556 -9.92 -6.41 0.91
CA PRO A 556 -9.42 -7.74 1.19
C PRO A 556 -8.05 -7.97 0.52
N CYS A 557 -7.07 -8.44 1.28
CA CYS A 557 -5.78 -8.93 0.74
C CYS A 557 -5.79 -10.46 0.68
N GLY A 558 -4.80 -11.06 0.03
CA GLY A 558 -4.67 -12.51 -0.13
C GLY A 558 -4.83 -13.27 1.19
N ALA A 559 -4.16 -12.81 2.26
CA ALA A 559 -4.25 -13.40 3.60
C ALA A 559 -5.65 -13.36 4.26
N LYS A 560 -6.60 -12.60 3.72
CA LYS A 560 -7.99 -12.57 4.20
C LYS A 560 -8.90 -13.53 3.43
N VAL A 561 -8.47 -14.06 2.28
CA VAL A 561 -9.29 -14.89 1.40
C VAL A 561 -9.68 -16.22 2.05
N PRO A 562 -8.75 -16.99 2.67
CA PRO A 562 -9.10 -18.25 3.34
C PRO A 562 -10.14 -18.04 4.45
N PHE A 563 -9.97 -17.00 5.27
CA PHE A 563 -10.93 -16.63 6.30
C PHE A 563 -12.30 -16.28 5.73
N ILE A 564 -12.37 -15.53 4.61
CA ILE A 564 -13.64 -15.20 3.95
C ILE A 564 -14.29 -16.48 3.41
N ALA A 565 -13.50 -17.40 2.83
CA ALA A 565 -13.97 -18.67 2.30
C ALA A 565 -14.50 -19.57 3.41
N MET A 566 -13.78 -19.70 4.54
CA MET A 566 -14.21 -20.47 5.69
C MET A 566 -15.56 -20.00 6.24
N ILE A 567 -15.75 -18.69 6.46
CA ILE A 567 -17.02 -18.15 6.97
C ILE A 567 -18.15 -18.31 5.94
N ALA A 568 -17.83 -18.13 4.63
CA ALA A 568 -18.80 -18.35 3.56
C ALA A 568 -19.21 -19.85 3.47
N GLY A 569 -18.25 -20.76 3.62
CA GLY A 569 -18.49 -22.21 3.63
C GLY A 569 -19.29 -22.65 4.84
N ALA A 570 -18.80 -22.38 6.04
CA ALA A 570 -19.38 -22.86 7.27
C ALA A 570 -20.80 -22.32 7.54
N ILE A 571 -21.05 -21.05 7.26
CA ILE A 571 -22.32 -20.40 7.66
C ILE A 571 -23.28 -20.21 6.48
N PHE A 572 -22.77 -20.06 5.25
CA PHE A 572 -23.56 -19.70 4.07
C PHE A 572 -23.52 -20.75 2.94
N GLY A 573 -23.06 -21.99 3.26
CA GLY A 573 -23.03 -23.09 2.32
C GLY A 573 -22.19 -22.81 1.06
N GLY A 574 -21.04 -22.15 1.20
CA GLY A 574 -20.13 -21.85 0.08
C GLY A 574 -20.60 -20.73 -0.87
N SER A 575 -21.52 -19.87 -0.42
CA SER A 575 -22.12 -18.83 -1.26
C SER A 575 -21.10 -17.84 -1.79
N ALA A 576 -20.85 -17.87 -3.11
CA ALA A 576 -19.98 -16.91 -3.82
C ALA A 576 -20.38 -15.43 -3.62
N TRP A 577 -21.67 -15.16 -3.34
CA TRP A 577 -22.15 -13.81 -3.05
C TRP A 577 -21.57 -13.23 -1.77
N VAL A 578 -21.36 -14.05 -0.74
CA VAL A 578 -20.76 -13.62 0.54
C VAL A 578 -19.32 -13.19 0.32
N SER A 579 -18.54 -14.03 -0.35
CA SER A 579 -17.14 -13.73 -0.69
C SER A 579 -17.02 -12.48 -1.56
N THR A 580 -17.85 -12.36 -2.60
CA THR A 580 -17.88 -11.17 -3.46
C THR A 580 -18.28 -9.91 -2.70
N SER A 581 -19.28 -10.01 -1.79
CA SER A 581 -19.75 -8.87 -0.98
C SER A 581 -18.65 -8.29 -0.09
N ALA A 582 -17.70 -9.09 0.37
CA ALA A 582 -16.57 -8.62 1.19
C ALA A 582 -15.72 -7.59 0.42
N TYR A 583 -15.47 -7.81 -0.88
CA TYR A 583 -14.75 -6.84 -1.71
C TYR A 583 -15.54 -5.55 -1.91
N PHE A 584 -16.85 -5.64 -2.16
CA PHE A 584 -17.71 -4.46 -2.30
C PHE A 584 -17.80 -3.65 -1.00
N ILE A 585 -17.87 -4.32 0.15
CA ILE A 585 -17.85 -3.65 1.46
C ILE A 585 -16.50 -2.94 1.67
N GLY A 586 -15.39 -3.58 1.35
CA GLY A 586 -14.06 -2.97 1.41
C GLY A 586 -13.97 -1.70 0.57
N MET A 587 -14.43 -1.76 -0.70
CA MET A 587 -14.48 -0.59 -1.59
C MET A 587 -15.41 0.51 -1.06
N ALA A 588 -16.60 0.16 -0.59
CA ALA A 588 -17.53 1.11 0.01
C ALA A 588 -16.94 1.77 1.26
N ALA A 589 -16.25 1.01 2.10
CA ALA A 589 -15.55 1.51 3.29
C ALA A 589 -14.47 2.53 2.93
N ILE A 590 -13.69 2.30 1.86
CA ILE A 590 -12.69 3.25 1.36
C ILE A 590 -13.35 4.56 0.93
N ILE A 591 -14.41 4.49 0.13
CA ILE A 591 -15.11 5.65 -0.41
C ILE A 591 -15.76 6.46 0.74
N ILE A 592 -16.50 5.79 1.61
CA ILE A 592 -17.17 6.42 2.76
C ILE A 592 -16.14 7.08 3.69
N SER A 593 -15.07 6.37 4.02
CA SER A 593 -14.00 6.91 4.88
C SER A 593 -13.26 8.07 4.22
N GLY A 594 -12.99 8.00 2.92
CA GLY A 594 -12.37 9.09 2.16
C GLY A 594 -13.19 10.38 2.25
N ILE A 595 -14.50 10.28 2.00
CA ILE A 595 -15.43 11.42 2.10
C ILE A 595 -15.53 11.94 3.53
N MET A 596 -15.67 11.03 4.52
CA MET A 596 -15.78 11.41 5.94
C MET A 596 -14.52 12.12 6.44
N LEU A 597 -13.35 11.57 6.18
CA LEU A 597 -12.08 12.13 6.62
C LEU A 597 -11.84 13.50 5.98
N LYS A 598 -12.07 13.65 4.68
CA LYS A 598 -11.93 14.94 4.00
C LYS A 598 -12.76 16.06 4.63
N LYS A 599 -13.93 15.74 5.19
CA LYS A 599 -14.81 16.71 5.86
C LYS A 599 -14.41 17.02 7.31
N THR A 600 -13.32 16.44 7.79
CA THR A 600 -12.79 16.78 9.11
C THR A 600 -11.74 17.89 9.01
N LYS A 601 -11.63 18.74 10.02
CA LYS A 601 -10.62 19.82 10.12
C LYS A 601 -9.19 19.33 9.90
N MET A 602 -8.91 18.04 10.22
CA MET A 602 -7.56 17.46 10.14
C MET A 602 -7.13 17.14 8.70
N PHE A 603 -8.11 16.87 7.82
CA PHE A 603 -7.88 16.44 6.42
C PHE A 603 -8.58 17.34 5.40
N ALA A 604 -9.19 18.43 5.85
CA ALA A 604 -9.83 19.40 4.97
C ALA A 604 -8.79 20.08 4.06
N GLY A 605 -9.22 20.46 2.87
CA GLY A 605 -8.43 21.09 1.82
C GLY A 605 -8.63 20.38 0.48
N ASP A 606 -8.36 21.08 -0.60
CA ASP A 606 -8.46 20.49 -1.92
C ASP A 606 -7.34 19.45 -2.13
N PRO A 607 -7.64 18.33 -2.82
CA PRO A 607 -6.60 17.38 -3.19
C PRO A 607 -5.58 18.10 -4.06
N ALA A 608 -4.30 17.86 -3.80
CA ALA A 608 -3.23 18.46 -4.59
C ALA A 608 -3.49 18.27 -6.09
N PRO A 609 -3.35 19.33 -6.90
CA PRO A 609 -3.54 19.19 -8.33
C PRO A 609 -2.62 18.09 -8.86
N PHE A 610 -3.16 17.23 -9.70
CA PHE A 610 -2.38 16.13 -10.28
C PHE A 610 -1.45 16.70 -11.36
N VAL A 611 -0.33 17.27 -10.92
CA VAL A 611 0.75 17.76 -11.79
C VAL A 611 1.82 16.68 -11.83
N MET A 612 1.64 15.68 -12.68
CA MET A 612 2.65 14.64 -12.89
C MET A 612 3.01 14.58 -14.37
N GLU A 613 4.30 14.72 -14.66
CA GLU A 613 4.81 14.39 -16.00
C GLU A 613 4.55 12.92 -16.25
N LEU A 614 4.02 12.61 -17.44
CA LEU A 614 4.01 11.26 -17.94
C LEU A 614 5.41 10.98 -18.51
N PRO A 615 6.31 10.29 -17.77
CA PRO A 615 7.66 10.03 -18.26
C PRO A 615 7.57 9.23 -19.56
N ALA A 616 8.45 9.46 -20.54
CA ALA A 616 8.45 8.67 -21.76
C ALA A 616 8.58 7.17 -21.41
N TYR A 617 7.86 6.29 -22.13
CA TYR A 617 8.03 4.86 -21.95
C TYR A 617 9.47 4.44 -22.28
N HIS A 618 10.06 3.67 -21.42
CA HIS A 618 11.37 3.07 -21.63
C HIS A 618 11.40 1.64 -21.07
N TRP A 619 12.20 0.80 -21.69
CA TRP A 619 12.47 -0.52 -21.14
C TRP A 619 13.30 -0.37 -19.86
N PRO A 620 12.82 -0.87 -18.74
CA PRO A 620 13.59 -0.82 -17.50
C PRO A 620 14.80 -1.73 -17.58
N THR A 621 15.90 -1.32 -17.00
CA THR A 621 17.08 -2.19 -16.86
C THR A 621 16.77 -3.29 -15.85
N LEU A 622 17.05 -4.53 -16.20
CA LEU A 622 16.78 -5.69 -15.36
C LEU A 622 17.40 -5.55 -13.97
N GLY A 623 18.60 -5.01 -13.88
CA GLY A 623 19.27 -4.77 -12.60
C GLY A 623 18.52 -3.81 -11.67
N ASN A 624 17.90 -2.75 -12.20
CA ASN A 624 17.11 -1.82 -11.38
C ASN A 624 15.83 -2.47 -10.87
N VAL A 625 15.16 -3.27 -11.72
CA VAL A 625 13.93 -3.98 -11.35
C VAL A 625 14.21 -5.01 -10.26
N LEU A 626 15.23 -5.85 -10.45
CA LEU A 626 15.63 -6.87 -9.46
C LEU A 626 16.10 -6.23 -8.14
N ARG A 627 16.82 -5.14 -8.20
CA ARG A 627 17.23 -4.42 -6.99
C ARG A 627 16.03 -3.84 -6.23
N SER A 628 15.09 -3.22 -6.92
CA SER A 628 13.85 -2.70 -6.32
C SER A 628 13.00 -3.81 -5.70
N MET A 629 12.88 -4.95 -6.39
CA MET A 629 12.22 -6.15 -5.87
C MET A 629 12.89 -6.62 -4.57
N TRP A 630 14.22 -6.79 -4.60
CA TRP A 630 14.98 -7.30 -3.44
C TRP A 630 14.95 -6.34 -2.25
N GLU A 631 15.09 -5.04 -2.45
CA GLU A 631 15.02 -4.05 -1.36
C GLU A 631 13.66 -4.08 -0.65
N ARG A 632 12.57 -4.26 -1.40
CA ARG A 632 11.21 -4.40 -0.85
C ARG A 632 11.04 -5.75 -0.14
N GLY A 633 11.46 -6.84 -0.76
CA GLY A 633 11.41 -8.20 -0.20
C GLY A 633 12.25 -8.33 1.07
N TRP A 634 13.50 -7.85 1.05
CA TRP A 634 14.37 -7.87 2.23
C TRP A 634 13.80 -7.06 3.41
N SER A 635 13.19 -5.93 3.11
CA SER A 635 12.50 -5.14 4.15
C SER A 635 11.34 -5.89 4.79
N PHE A 636 10.65 -6.75 4.04
CA PHE A 636 9.59 -7.63 4.55
C PHE A 636 10.17 -8.77 5.40
N ILE A 637 11.15 -9.50 4.88
CA ILE A 637 11.83 -10.61 5.58
C ILE A 637 12.41 -10.15 6.93
N LYS A 638 13.09 -8.99 6.95
CA LYS A 638 13.64 -8.44 8.19
C LYS A 638 12.58 -8.13 9.25
N LYS A 639 11.39 -7.70 8.83
CA LYS A 639 10.27 -7.45 9.76
C LYS A 639 9.63 -8.75 10.23
N ALA A 640 9.48 -9.73 9.33
CA ALA A 640 9.01 -11.05 9.67
C ALA A 640 9.89 -11.68 10.77
N GLY A 641 11.20 -11.68 10.57
CA GLY A 641 12.17 -12.19 11.53
C GLY A 641 12.30 -11.42 12.86
N THR A 642 11.53 -10.38 13.10
CA THR A 642 11.57 -9.60 14.34
C THR A 642 10.22 -9.52 15.03
N ILE A 643 9.30 -8.73 14.45
CA ILE A 643 8.01 -8.43 15.10
C ILE A 643 7.09 -9.65 15.09
N ILE A 644 7.06 -10.37 13.96
CA ILE A 644 6.18 -11.53 13.82
C ILE A 644 6.67 -12.66 14.70
N LEU A 645 7.98 -12.98 14.66
CA LEU A 645 8.58 -13.97 15.53
C LEU A 645 8.25 -13.74 17.02
N LEU A 646 8.41 -12.49 17.49
CA LEU A 646 8.09 -12.17 18.88
C LEU A 646 6.60 -12.35 19.20
N SER A 647 5.74 -12.02 18.22
CA SER A 647 4.29 -12.16 18.37
C SER A 647 3.83 -13.62 18.34
N THR A 648 4.42 -14.46 17.48
CA THR A 648 4.09 -15.89 17.42
C THR A 648 4.51 -16.61 18.69
N ILE A 649 5.71 -16.34 19.22
CA ILE A 649 6.15 -16.86 20.52
C ILE A 649 5.19 -16.43 21.64
N PHE A 650 4.76 -15.17 21.65
CA PHE A 650 3.81 -14.68 22.65
C PHE A 650 2.45 -15.37 22.54
N VAL A 651 1.91 -15.53 21.34
CA VAL A 651 0.64 -16.21 21.10
C VAL A 651 0.75 -17.67 21.48
N TRP A 652 1.79 -18.39 21.01
CA TRP A 652 2.04 -19.77 21.37
C TRP A 652 2.07 -19.96 22.91
N PHE A 653 2.87 -19.14 23.62
CA PHE A 653 2.94 -19.21 25.08
C PHE A 653 1.58 -18.99 25.75
N THR A 654 0.80 -18.03 25.28
CA THR A 654 -0.52 -17.74 25.88
C THR A 654 -1.58 -18.76 25.51
N THR A 655 -1.40 -19.52 24.42
CA THR A 655 -2.31 -20.58 23.98
C THR A 655 -2.06 -21.88 24.76
N TYR A 656 -0.80 -22.28 24.87
CA TYR A 656 -0.43 -23.56 25.42
C TYR A 656 -0.10 -23.54 26.93
N PHE A 657 -0.17 -22.40 27.60
CA PHE A 657 0.01 -22.31 29.05
C PHE A 657 -1.22 -21.76 29.75
N GLY A 658 -1.57 -22.37 30.87
CA GLY A 658 -2.73 -21.98 31.66
C GLY A 658 -2.75 -22.58 33.08
N TRP A 659 -3.87 -22.39 33.74
CA TRP A 659 -4.11 -22.89 35.07
C TRP A 659 -5.16 -24.00 35.05
N VAL A 660 -4.76 -25.21 35.34
CA VAL A 660 -5.66 -26.36 35.54
C VAL A 660 -5.46 -26.90 36.94
N ASP A 661 -6.54 -27.13 37.70
CA ASP A 661 -6.55 -27.58 39.09
C ASP A 661 -5.65 -26.75 40.03
N GLY A 662 -5.51 -25.42 39.75
CA GLY A 662 -4.69 -24.53 40.57
C GLY A 662 -3.20 -24.62 40.32
N THR A 663 -2.75 -25.46 39.38
CA THR A 663 -1.37 -25.55 38.95
C THR A 663 -1.16 -24.90 37.58
N PHE A 664 -0.08 -24.11 37.44
CA PHE A 664 0.32 -23.53 36.15
C PHE A 664 1.19 -24.54 35.40
N ARG A 665 0.70 -24.97 34.23
CA ARG A 665 1.39 -25.96 33.40
C ARG A 665 1.13 -25.75 31.91
N MET A 666 1.85 -26.48 31.10
CA MET A 666 1.53 -26.64 29.68
C MET A 666 0.21 -27.43 29.56
N LEU A 667 -0.64 -27.01 28.67
CA LEU A 667 -1.97 -27.54 28.42
C LEU A 667 -1.93 -28.51 27.24
N ASP A 668 -2.71 -29.56 27.33
CA ASP A 668 -3.03 -30.42 26.20
C ASP A 668 -4.09 -29.73 25.32
N GLU A 669 -4.23 -30.14 24.06
CA GLU A 669 -5.18 -29.53 23.13
C GLU A 669 -6.64 -29.51 23.64
N SER A 670 -7.04 -30.53 24.37
CA SER A 670 -8.35 -30.62 25.01
C SER A 670 -8.59 -29.60 26.17
N GLU A 671 -7.53 -28.98 26.68
CA GLU A 671 -7.57 -28.07 27.84
C GLU A 671 -7.36 -26.60 27.48
N ILE A 672 -7.32 -26.26 26.18
CA ILE A 672 -7.06 -24.89 25.67
C ILE A 672 -8.04 -23.84 26.23
N ASP A 673 -9.24 -24.26 26.64
CA ASP A 673 -10.23 -23.42 27.33
C ASP A 673 -9.70 -22.83 28.66
N SER A 674 -8.70 -23.45 29.27
CA SER A 674 -8.05 -23.01 30.51
C SER A 674 -6.80 -22.18 30.27
N SER A 675 -6.51 -21.83 29.01
CA SER A 675 -5.32 -21.06 28.61
C SER A 675 -5.36 -19.59 29.04
N ILE A 676 -4.18 -19.00 29.13
CA ILE A 676 -4.07 -17.53 29.34
C ILE A 676 -4.81 -16.77 28.25
N LEU A 677 -4.71 -17.22 27.00
CA LEU A 677 -5.34 -16.60 25.86
C LEU A 677 -6.89 -16.66 25.96
N ALA A 678 -7.44 -17.80 26.41
CA ALA A 678 -8.87 -17.97 26.70
C ALA A 678 -9.33 -17.02 27.81
N ALA A 679 -8.55 -16.87 28.88
CA ALA A 679 -8.83 -15.92 29.95
C ALA A 679 -8.83 -14.47 29.48
N ILE A 680 -7.86 -14.08 28.64
CA ILE A 680 -7.81 -12.74 28.00
C ILE A 680 -9.01 -12.56 27.10
N GLY A 681 -9.34 -13.54 26.25
CA GLY A 681 -10.49 -13.52 25.36
C GLY A 681 -11.80 -13.36 26.15
N GLY A 682 -11.98 -14.13 27.21
CA GLY A 682 -13.13 -14.05 28.10
C GLY A 682 -13.27 -12.72 28.82
N ALA A 683 -12.16 -12.09 29.21
CA ALA A 683 -12.17 -10.76 29.83
C ALA A 683 -12.58 -9.63 28.85
N ILE A 684 -12.37 -9.81 27.55
CA ILE A 684 -12.60 -8.79 26.51
C ILE A 684 -13.87 -9.06 25.69
N CYS A 685 -14.33 -10.30 25.61
CA CYS A 685 -15.43 -10.73 24.72
C CYS A 685 -16.73 -9.92 24.89
N TRP A 686 -16.98 -9.34 26.07
CA TRP A 686 -18.16 -8.50 26.33
C TRP A 686 -18.23 -7.28 25.42
N ILE A 687 -17.08 -6.78 24.92
CA ILE A 687 -17.02 -5.65 23.99
C ILE A 687 -17.70 -6.02 22.66
N PHE A 688 -17.62 -7.28 22.25
CA PHE A 688 -18.15 -7.77 20.98
C PHE A 688 -19.60 -8.29 21.07
N LYS A 689 -20.18 -8.39 22.28
CA LYS A 689 -21.60 -8.74 22.44
C LYS A 689 -22.57 -7.89 21.62
N PRO A 690 -22.40 -6.55 21.48
CA PRO A 690 -23.27 -5.76 20.62
C PRO A 690 -23.16 -6.10 19.13
N LEU A 691 -22.04 -6.71 18.70
CA LEU A 691 -21.82 -7.18 17.33
C LEU A 691 -22.39 -8.58 17.10
N GLY A 692 -22.88 -9.27 18.15
CA GLY A 692 -23.53 -10.55 18.08
C GLY A 692 -22.65 -11.77 18.36
N TRP A 693 -21.32 -11.62 18.47
CA TRP A 693 -20.36 -12.70 18.67
C TRP A 693 -19.47 -12.49 19.91
N GLY A 694 -20.09 -12.29 21.04
CA GLY A 694 -19.42 -12.06 22.34
C GLY A 694 -18.97 -13.34 23.02
N ASN A 695 -18.46 -14.35 22.30
CA ASN A 695 -17.81 -15.54 22.82
C ASN A 695 -16.28 -15.35 22.85
N TRP A 696 -15.59 -16.09 23.70
CA TRP A 696 -14.16 -15.94 23.87
C TRP A 696 -13.40 -16.48 22.66
N GLN A 697 -13.88 -17.55 22.00
CA GLN A 697 -13.26 -18.17 20.83
C GLN A 697 -13.15 -17.18 19.67
N ALA A 698 -14.27 -16.57 19.27
CA ALA A 698 -14.28 -15.56 18.21
C ALA A 698 -13.42 -14.33 18.56
N THR A 699 -13.39 -13.97 19.85
CA THR A 699 -12.56 -12.85 20.34
C THR A 699 -11.09 -13.19 20.20
N VAL A 700 -10.68 -14.37 20.59
CA VAL A 700 -9.30 -14.89 20.46
C VAL A 700 -8.91 -14.95 18.98
N ALA A 701 -9.73 -15.54 18.12
CA ALA A 701 -9.48 -15.59 16.68
C ALA A 701 -9.30 -14.18 16.06
N SER A 702 -10.08 -13.19 16.52
CA SER A 702 -9.87 -11.80 16.08
C SER A 702 -8.55 -11.20 16.58
N ILE A 703 -8.07 -11.57 17.75
CA ILE A 703 -6.79 -11.12 18.33
C ILE A 703 -5.61 -11.79 17.60
N THR A 704 -5.65 -13.12 17.41
CA THR A 704 -4.61 -13.84 16.66
C THR A 704 -4.53 -13.37 15.21
N GLY A 705 -5.65 -13.03 14.59
CA GLY A 705 -5.72 -12.37 13.29
C GLY A 705 -5.07 -10.98 13.20
N LEU A 706 -4.63 -10.37 14.30
CA LEU A 706 -3.75 -9.19 14.28
C LEU A 706 -2.27 -9.58 14.04
N VAL A 707 -1.87 -10.77 14.39
CA VAL A 707 -0.52 -11.28 14.09
C VAL A 707 -0.41 -11.49 12.59
N ALA A 708 -1.26 -12.37 12.07
CA ALA A 708 -1.43 -12.63 10.64
C ALA A 708 -2.91 -12.99 10.39
N LYS A 709 -3.47 -12.55 9.27
CA LYS A 709 -4.93 -12.70 9.04
C LYS A 709 -5.34 -14.14 8.73
N GLU A 710 -4.46 -14.91 8.16
CA GLU A 710 -4.58 -16.36 7.96
C GLU A 710 -4.72 -17.13 9.28
N ASN A 711 -4.09 -16.68 10.35
CA ASN A 711 -4.18 -17.32 11.66
C ASN A 711 -5.61 -17.34 12.25
N ILE A 712 -6.54 -16.57 11.66
CA ILE A 712 -7.96 -16.65 12.05
C ILE A 712 -8.49 -18.05 11.74
N VAL A 713 -8.15 -18.60 10.56
CA VAL A 713 -8.60 -19.93 10.12
C VAL A 713 -8.06 -21.01 11.05
N GLY A 714 -6.73 -21.06 11.24
CA GLY A 714 -6.11 -22.04 12.13
C GLY A 714 -6.61 -21.91 13.58
N THR A 715 -6.78 -20.68 14.10
CA THR A 715 -7.33 -20.51 15.46
C THR A 715 -8.77 -20.99 15.57
N LEU A 716 -9.62 -20.70 14.57
CA LEU A 716 -11.00 -21.22 14.57
C LEU A 716 -11.04 -22.72 14.39
N GLY A 717 -10.13 -23.29 13.57
CA GLY A 717 -9.94 -24.72 13.41
C GLY A 717 -9.67 -25.42 14.75
N ILE A 718 -8.67 -24.96 15.48
CA ILE A 718 -8.31 -25.50 16.80
C ILE A 718 -9.45 -25.31 17.82
N LEU A 719 -10.04 -24.10 17.90
CA LEU A 719 -11.03 -23.77 18.93
C LEU A 719 -12.43 -24.37 18.69
N TYR A 720 -12.75 -24.76 17.48
CA TYR A 720 -14.01 -25.39 17.08
C TYR A 720 -13.82 -26.83 16.57
N GLY A 721 -12.61 -27.38 16.50
CA GLY A 721 -12.30 -28.73 16.08
C GLY A 721 -12.50 -29.78 17.17
N GLY A 722 -12.48 -29.40 18.44
CA GLY A 722 -12.52 -30.35 19.60
C GLY A 722 -13.92 -30.84 20.01
N GLY A 723 -14.89 -31.03 19.08
CA GLY A 723 -16.26 -31.46 19.38
C GLY A 723 -16.70 -32.66 18.54
N ASP A 724 -17.94 -33.21 18.86
CA ASP A 724 -18.54 -34.33 18.11
C ASP A 724 -18.94 -34.00 16.67
N GLY A 725 -18.48 -32.91 16.10
CA GLY A 725 -18.80 -32.46 14.74
C GLY A 725 -17.64 -31.79 14.05
N THR A 726 -17.74 -31.67 12.76
CA THR A 726 -16.70 -30.98 11.97
C THR A 726 -16.59 -29.51 12.36
N VAL A 727 -15.40 -28.90 12.14
CA VAL A 727 -15.15 -27.48 12.42
C VAL A 727 -16.25 -26.59 11.81
N TYR A 728 -16.67 -26.87 10.59
CA TYR A 728 -17.74 -26.11 9.91
C TYR A 728 -19.09 -26.24 10.60
N GLN A 729 -19.45 -27.43 11.06
CA GLN A 729 -20.71 -27.64 11.80
C GLN A 729 -20.69 -26.91 13.14
N ASN A 730 -19.58 -26.96 13.85
CA ASN A 730 -19.41 -26.29 15.13
C ASN A 730 -19.44 -24.76 15.00
N ILE A 731 -18.83 -24.21 13.94
CA ILE A 731 -18.92 -22.78 13.60
C ILE A 731 -20.38 -22.41 13.22
N ALA A 732 -21.07 -23.23 12.43
CA ALA A 732 -22.47 -22.99 12.06
C ALA A 732 -23.42 -23.02 13.26
N GLN A 733 -23.11 -23.79 14.31
CA GLN A 733 -23.87 -23.77 15.59
C GLN A 733 -23.55 -22.54 16.43
N ALA A 734 -22.28 -22.09 16.43
CA ALA A 734 -21.84 -20.94 17.22
C ALA A 734 -22.27 -19.58 16.63
N PHE A 735 -22.42 -19.50 15.31
CA PHE A 735 -22.79 -18.27 14.61
C PHE A 735 -24.10 -18.42 13.84
N THR A 736 -24.95 -17.42 13.94
CA THR A 736 -26.04 -17.24 12.98
C THR A 736 -25.54 -16.54 11.73
N GLY A 737 -26.27 -16.61 10.60
CA GLY A 737 -25.87 -15.88 9.37
C GLY A 737 -25.59 -14.40 9.60
N ILE A 738 -26.36 -13.73 10.48
CA ILE A 738 -26.16 -12.30 10.79
C ILE A 738 -24.89 -12.09 11.63
N THR A 739 -24.69 -12.89 12.66
CA THR A 739 -23.55 -12.75 13.58
C THR A 739 -22.25 -13.14 12.88
N GLY A 740 -22.26 -14.19 12.05
CA GLY A 740 -21.13 -14.60 11.23
C GLY A 740 -20.75 -13.55 10.19
N TYR A 741 -21.76 -12.93 9.55
CA TYR A 741 -21.47 -11.83 8.61
C TYR A 741 -20.92 -10.58 9.32
N SER A 742 -21.41 -10.27 10.52
CA SER A 742 -20.87 -9.20 11.37
C SER A 742 -19.41 -9.48 11.75
N PHE A 743 -19.09 -10.73 12.11
CA PHE A 743 -17.73 -11.17 12.42
C PHE A 743 -16.81 -11.05 11.21
N LEU A 744 -17.25 -11.52 10.04
CA LEU A 744 -16.53 -11.38 8.78
C LEU A 744 -16.19 -9.92 8.48
N VAL A 745 -17.18 -9.04 8.50
CA VAL A 745 -16.99 -7.62 8.14
C VAL A 745 -16.12 -6.89 9.18
N PHE A 746 -16.26 -7.20 10.46
CA PHE A 746 -15.39 -6.65 11.48
C PHE A 746 -13.92 -7.01 11.22
N ASN A 747 -13.61 -8.29 11.01
CA ASN A 747 -12.23 -8.76 10.77
C ASN A 747 -11.68 -8.31 9.42
N LEU A 748 -12.56 -8.03 8.45
CA LEU A 748 -12.21 -7.43 7.17
C LEU A 748 -11.72 -5.99 7.34
N LEU A 749 -12.44 -5.16 8.11
CA LEU A 749 -12.24 -3.72 8.21
C LEU A 749 -11.39 -3.29 9.41
N CYS A 750 -11.20 -4.12 10.42
CA CYS A 750 -10.41 -3.80 11.60
C CYS A 750 -8.92 -3.59 11.26
N ALA A 751 -8.12 -3.27 12.27
CA ALA A 751 -6.68 -3.12 12.10
C ALA A 751 -6.06 -4.31 11.34
N PRO A 752 -5.13 -4.07 10.43
CA PRO A 752 -4.48 -5.12 9.64
C PRO A 752 -3.47 -5.91 10.50
N CYS A 753 -2.81 -6.90 9.90
CA CYS A 753 -1.77 -7.68 10.55
C CYS A 753 -0.59 -6.81 11.06
N PHE A 754 0.18 -7.30 12.02
CA PHE A 754 1.30 -6.58 12.62
C PHE A 754 2.34 -6.11 11.60
N ALA A 755 2.58 -6.88 10.54
CA ALA A 755 3.44 -6.46 9.43
C ALA A 755 2.93 -5.17 8.78
N ALA A 756 1.64 -5.08 8.53
CA ALA A 756 1.01 -3.88 7.96
C ALA A 756 0.95 -2.72 8.98
N ILE A 757 0.71 -2.99 10.26
CA ILE A 757 0.80 -1.98 11.34
C ILE A 757 2.23 -1.42 11.41
N GLY A 758 3.25 -2.27 11.27
CA GLY A 758 4.64 -1.84 11.17
C GLY A 758 4.92 -0.95 9.95
N ALA A 759 4.27 -1.23 8.81
CA ALA A 759 4.32 -0.37 7.63
C ALA A 759 3.61 0.97 7.87
N ILE A 760 2.42 0.96 8.48
CA ILE A 760 1.69 2.18 8.88
C ILE A 760 2.57 3.05 9.78
N LYS A 761 3.18 2.49 10.82
CA LYS A 761 4.07 3.20 11.74
C LYS A 761 5.24 3.87 11.02
N ARG A 762 5.84 3.17 10.07
CA ARG A 762 6.97 3.67 9.29
C ARG A 762 6.55 4.79 8.33
N GLU A 763 5.46 4.61 7.59
CA GLU A 763 5.02 5.58 6.58
C GLU A 763 4.33 6.81 7.20
N MET A 764 3.67 6.66 8.35
CA MET A 764 3.13 7.79 9.11
C MET A 764 4.22 8.63 9.80
N ASN A 765 5.37 8.02 10.12
CA ASN A 765 6.51 8.62 10.82
C ASN A 765 6.12 9.49 12.04
N ASN A 766 5.00 9.14 12.68
CA ASN A 766 4.45 9.86 13.83
C ASN A 766 3.58 8.91 14.66
N HIS A 767 3.92 8.74 15.95
CA HIS A 767 3.20 7.83 16.85
C HIS A 767 1.73 8.20 17.03
N LYS A 768 1.40 9.50 17.11
CA LYS A 768 0.00 9.95 17.27
C LYS A 768 -0.85 9.55 16.07
N TRP A 769 -0.33 9.74 14.85
CA TRP A 769 -1.03 9.39 13.63
C TRP A 769 -1.13 7.87 13.44
N THR A 770 -0.13 7.11 13.87
CA THR A 770 -0.17 5.65 13.85
C THR A 770 -1.30 5.12 14.72
N TRP A 771 -1.38 5.56 15.99
CA TRP A 771 -2.46 5.14 16.89
C TRP A 771 -3.83 5.64 16.44
N PHE A 772 -3.89 6.84 15.86
CA PHE A 772 -5.12 7.36 15.29
C PHE A 772 -5.61 6.49 14.12
N ALA A 773 -4.71 6.07 13.23
CA ALA A 773 -5.04 5.19 12.10
C ALA A 773 -5.61 3.84 12.57
N ILE A 774 -4.93 3.19 13.53
CA ILE A 774 -5.37 1.91 14.10
C ILE A 774 -6.72 2.07 14.80
N GLY A 775 -6.85 3.09 15.64
CA GLY A 775 -8.10 3.39 16.37
C GLY A 775 -9.26 3.70 15.42
N TYR A 776 -9.00 4.42 14.34
CA TYR A 776 -9.99 4.71 13.31
C TYR A 776 -10.47 3.44 12.60
N GLN A 777 -9.53 2.58 12.19
CA GLN A 777 -9.85 1.32 11.51
C GLN A 777 -10.67 0.40 12.40
N CYS A 778 -10.26 0.19 13.67
CA CYS A 778 -11.01 -0.62 14.61
C CYS A 778 -12.38 -0.01 14.94
N GLY A 779 -12.44 1.31 15.15
CA GLY A 779 -13.69 2.01 15.45
C GLY A 779 -14.69 1.96 14.28
N PHE A 780 -14.22 2.16 13.07
CA PHE A 780 -15.04 2.07 11.87
C PHE A 780 -15.56 0.64 11.65
N ALA A 781 -14.69 -0.37 11.78
CA ALA A 781 -15.07 -1.78 11.70
C ALA A 781 -16.13 -2.14 12.75
N TYR A 782 -15.96 -1.64 13.97
CA TYR A 782 -16.92 -1.86 15.06
C TYR A 782 -18.29 -1.27 14.76
N LEU A 783 -18.33 -0.02 14.26
CA LEU A 783 -19.60 0.64 13.89
C LEU A 783 -20.31 -0.10 12.75
N VAL A 784 -19.57 -0.56 11.74
CA VAL A 784 -20.16 -1.31 10.63
C VAL A 784 -20.67 -2.69 11.10
N GLY A 785 -19.89 -3.43 11.88
CA GLY A 785 -20.30 -4.71 12.45
C GLY A 785 -21.54 -4.58 13.37
N LEU A 786 -21.56 -3.53 14.20
CA LEU A 786 -22.72 -3.20 15.04
C LEU A 786 -23.97 -2.95 14.19
N MET A 787 -23.87 -2.16 13.14
CA MET A 787 -25.00 -1.89 12.24
C MET A 787 -25.51 -3.17 11.57
N ILE A 788 -24.60 -4.02 11.08
CA ILE A 788 -24.97 -5.29 10.44
C ILE A 788 -25.75 -6.18 11.43
N ASN A 789 -25.21 -6.38 12.62
CA ASN A 789 -25.87 -7.22 13.61
C ASN A 789 -27.22 -6.66 14.06
N GLN A 790 -27.28 -5.40 14.44
CA GLN A 790 -28.49 -4.82 15.02
C GLN A 790 -29.61 -4.63 13.98
N PHE A 791 -29.29 -4.21 12.76
CA PHE A 791 -30.29 -4.13 11.69
C PHE A 791 -30.71 -5.53 11.22
N GLY A 792 -29.77 -6.48 11.09
CA GLY A 792 -30.08 -7.87 10.75
C GLY A 792 -31.08 -8.48 11.75
N ASN A 793 -30.78 -8.36 13.04
CA ASN A 793 -31.67 -8.84 14.12
C ASN A 793 -33.02 -8.13 14.14
N ALA A 794 -33.07 -6.83 13.80
CA ALA A 794 -34.35 -6.12 13.69
C ALA A 794 -35.24 -6.66 12.57
N PHE A 795 -34.64 -7.10 11.43
CA PHE A 795 -35.38 -7.72 10.33
C PHE A 795 -35.84 -9.16 10.63
N THR A 796 -35.10 -9.90 11.46
CA THR A 796 -35.42 -11.29 11.83
C THR A 796 -36.31 -11.39 13.06
N GLY A 797 -36.71 -10.26 13.67
CA GLY A 797 -37.67 -10.18 14.75
C GLY A 797 -37.09 -10.30 16.17
N SER A 798 -35.77 -10.43 16.33
CA SER A 798 -35.11 -10.42 17.64
C SER A 798 -34.62 -9.00 18.00
N LEU A 799 -35.55 -8.15 18.45
CA LEU A 799 -35.31 -6.73 18.71
C LEU A 799 -34.54 -6.48 20.03
N ASN A 800 -33.33 -5.97 19.92
CA ASN A 800 -32.64 -5.30 21.02
C ASN A 800 -32.78 -3.77 20.85
N ILE A 801 -33.69 -3.15 21.59
CA ILE A 801 -34.04 -1.73 21.47
C ILE A 801 -32.79 -0.84 21.69
N ILE A 802 -31.98 -1.15 22.70
CA ILE A 802 -30.75 -0.37 23.01
C ILE A 802 -29.73 -0.50 21.86
N GLY A 803 -29.53 -1.72 21.37
CA GLY A 803 -28.62 -1.97 20.23
C GLY A 803 -29.08 -1.29 18.95
N LEU A 804 -30.40 -1.31 18.67
CA LEU A 804 -30.97 -0.65 17.49
C LEU A 804 -30.81 0.86 17.55
N ILE A 805 -31.02 1.48 18.72
CA ILE A 805 -30.79 2.94 18.92
C ILE A 805 -29.32 3.26 18.69
N ALA A 806 -28.39 2.44 19.19
CA ALA A 806 -26.97 2.62 18.96
C ALA A 806 -26.59 2.50 17.48
N ALA A 807 -27.16 1.51 16.75
CA ALA A 807 -26.94 1.34 15.32
C ALA A 807 -27.51 2.50 14.49
N LEU A 808 -28.70 3.00 14.85
CA LEU A 808 -29.29 4.19 14.23
C LEU A 808 -28.47 5.45 14.51
N ALA A 809 -27.94 5.62 15.70
CA ALA A 809 -27.05 6.72 16.05
C ALA A 809 -25.73 6.65 15.25
N ALA A 810 -25.16 5.44 15.08
CA ALA A 810 -23.97 5.21 14.26
C ALA A 810 -24.24 5.55 12.79
N LEU A 811 -25.35 5.09 12.24
CA LEU A 811 -25.76 5.39 10.87
C LEU A 811 -25.99 6.90 10.68
N ALA A 812 -26.70 7.53 11.63
CA ALA A 812 -26.94 8.98 11.59
C ALA A 812 -25.63 9.78 11.68
N MET A 813 -24.67 9.34 12.48
CA MET A 813 -23.34 9.95 12.56
C MET A 813 -22.59 9.83 11.22
N ILE A 814 -22.60 8.66 10.60
CA ILE A 814 -21.97 8.44 9.29
C ILE A 814 -22.65 9.33 8.23
N ILE A 815 -23.98 9.34 8.16
CA ILE A 815 -24.72 10.18 7.22
C ILE A 815 -24.45 11.67 7.49
N TYR A 816 -24.44 12.10 8.75
CA TYR A 816 -24.10 13.47 9.12
C TYR A 816 -22.71 13.85 8.61
N MET A 817 -21.70 13.00 8.82
CA MET A 817 -20.35 13.24 8.33
C MET A 817 -20.25 13.22 6.79
N LEU A 818 -21.10 12.43 6.11
CA LEU A 818 -21.16 12.41 4.65
C LEU A 818 -21.84 13.64 4.05
N VAL A 819 -22.83 14.23 4.74
CA VAL A 819 -23.65 15.34 4.21
C VAL A 819 -23.13 16.69 4.68
N CYS A 820 -22.62 16.80 5.91
CA CYS A 820 -22.21 18.07 6.50
C CYS A 820 -21.02 18.66 5.72
N PRO A 821 -21.18 19.83 5.04
CA PRO A 821 -20.07 20.45 4.33
C PRO A 821 -19.08 21.05 5.34
N TYR A 822 -17.82 20.65 5.28
CA TYR A 822 -16.77 21.44 5.91
C TYR A 822 -16.51 22.65 4.98
N LYS A 823 -16.80 23.85 5.47
CA LYS A 823 -16.43 25.08 4.76
C LYS A 823 -15.04 25.50 5.23
N GLU A 824 -14.07 25.36 4.36
CA GLU A 824 -12.78 26.03 4.54
C GLU A 824 -13.02 27.56 4.49
N ALA A 825 -12.26 28.32 5.24
CA ALA A 825 -12.38 29.77 5.19
C ALA A 825 -11.83 30.26 3.84
N THR A 826 -12.72 30.50 2.89
CA THR A 826 -12.38 31.01 1.55
C THR A 826 -12.27 32.54 1.50
N LYS A 827 -12.37 33.22 2.65
CA LYS A 827 -12.32 34.68 2.76
C LYS A 827 -11.20 35.09 3.71
N LEU A 828 -10.54 36.20 3.38
CA LEU A 828 -9.64 36.89 4.32
C LEU A 828 -10.43 37.27 5.56
N SER A 829 -10.05 36.74 6.73
CA SER A 829 -10.65 37.13 8.01
C SER A 829 -9.56 37.71 8.89
N ALA A 830 -9.82 38.89 9.46
CA ALA A 830 -9.02 39.41 10.57
C ALA A 830 -9.20 38.51 11.78
N LYS A 831 -8.09 37.97 12.34
CA LYS A 831 -8.14 37.40 13.67
C LYS A 831 -8.34 38.58 14.65
N VAL A 832 -9.52 38.68 15.25
CA VAL A 832 -9.83 39.64 16.34
C VAL A 832 -9.11 39.14 17.59
#